data_7adf23cb0ac0d436f1782c2960217f6b
#
_entry.id   7adf23cb0ac0d436f1782c2960217f6b
#
_cell.length_a   1.000
_cell.length_b   1.000
_cell.length_c   1.000
_cell.angle_alpha   90.00
_cell.angle_beta   90.00
_cell.angle_gamma   90.00
#
_symmetry.space_group_name_H-M   'P 1'
#
loop_
_entity.id
_entity.type
_entity.pdbx_description
1 polymer ?
#
loop_
_entity_poly.entity_id
_entity_poly.type
_entity_poly.pdbx_seq_one_letter_code
_entity_poly.pdbx_strand_id
1 'polypeptide(L)'
;MPVTIKGDTIIYNADSFNTGSERKLEDVLKNLPGIEVNDEGRIEVEGKEVTKITVEGKDFFDGDSKLATQNLPANAVGKVEVLRNFSEVNQLRSVSNNEDNVAINISLKSGKDKFWFGEIGGGTGNDDRFIAAPKVFYYSKDLSMNLLLNSNNIGDPPLSRRDFYRFGGGFNNLNARTGTSINISSDDAGITELQNNRAKSIDAQFGAYNFSYSPTESLEFSGFAIYSRAENHLEEKNTRTYNVSNEVEETSEISVQDTEQELYKFSAEFNPNETLQTEYNLLYKTSSQEEVSDLTTISTRNGSRVPELIGQLRQQTPFSLNQELRFYYTHRENHIFSLELQHLAQEEDPFYRAIKQFQPFGRVLDLNQDQENFNINQDRNVKTDKIEGKLDYYFILSPKSNFNLTLGVTDVRQDFDSSIFQILDNNTTQNFNDNNLINRVNFRFQDAYAALHYRFIKGIFTFDPGVTLHYYKTTTDQVNGIISDSYSFFRPDFRVLMKLKESETLRLIYQSTRQFTDINNLAEGFIFRNYNSFFRGNPNLEAAFFNVLNLNYQSINIFNFTNIFANLSYSRRDNAIQNTTAVQGINSVRSATNSDFPRYTYTASGRVDKRFKNFKGGLNINFNYSDFNNVINDNPTESINFNQRYAANIATNFRDKPNLEVGYTYNIRDYTNGNVKSKFFTNSPYARFDAYFLDGFIFEAKYTYNYYRNEIQTLNEYRFLEAELSHNKKGSKWEFGIAATNILNDTQINRDSFNQFSVTTNSYIIQPRYVVFKITYDLTTFAGGGSGKGKK
;
A
#
# COMPACT_ATOMS: atom_id res chain seq x y z
N MET A 1 28.75 -22.62 8.75
CA MET A 1 28.26 -21.81 9.88
C MET A 1 26.82 -21.39 9.61
N PRO A 2 25.93 -21.39 10.61
CA PRO A 2 24.53 -20.97 10.40
C PRO A 2 24.38 -19.50 10.00
N VAL A 3 25.22 -18.62 10.59
CA VAL A 3 25.26 -17.19 10.31
C VAL A 3 26.69 -16.73 10.11
N THR A 4 26.91 -15.90 9.10
CA THR A 4 28.22 -15.26 8.85
C THR A 4 27.97 -13.76 8.62
N ILE A 5 28.77 -12.89 9.21
CA ILE A 5 28.70 -11.44 9.03
C ILE A 5 29.94 -10.99 8.25
N LYS A 6 29.74 -10.28 7.15
CA LYS A 6 30.79 -9.68 6.32
C LYS A 6 30.47 -8.21 6.08
N GLY A 7 31.13 -7.31 6.80
CA GLY A 7 30.81 -5.89 6.74
C GLY A 7 29.34 -5.64 7.09
N ASP A 8 28.62 -5.02 6.18
CA ASP A 8 27.17 -4.73 6.33
C ASP A 8 26.24 -5.89 5.91
N THR A 9 26.83 -7.04 5.50
CA THR A 9 26.03 -8.18 5.02
C THR A 9 25.96 -9.27 6.10
N ILE A 10 24.73 -9.70 6.41
CA ILE A 10 24.45 -10.87 7.24
C ILE A 10 24.03 -12.02 6.32
N ILE A 11 24.77 -13.13 6.36
CA ILE A 11 24.54 -14.31 5.52
C ILE A 11 24.00 -15.43 6.40
N TYR A 12 22.77 -15.85 6.14
CA TYR A 12 22.15 -17.01 6.77
C TYR A 12 22.24 -18.22 5.85
N ASN A 13 22.65 -19.36 6.37
CA ASN A 13 22.50 -20.64 5.67
C ASN A 13 21.09 -21.18 5.95
N ALA A 14 20.21 -21.21 4.94
CA ALA A 14 18.81 -21.58 5.10
C ALA A 14 18.64 -22.97 5.73
N ASP A 15 19.41 -23.97 5.29
CA ASP A 15 19.32 -25.34 5.81
C ASP A 15 19.60 -25.45 7.32
N SER A 16 20.33 -24.48 7.89
CA SER A 16 20.63 -24.48 9.32
C SER A 16 19.44 -24.05 10.20
N PHE A 17 18.42 -23.42 9.59
CA PHE A 17 17.27 -22.86 10.28
C PHE A 17 15.95 -23.56 9.89
N ASN A 18 15.96 -24.35 8.82
CA ASN A 18 14.77 -25.05 8.36
C ASN A 18 14.32 -26.10 9.40
N THR A 19 13.03 -26.17 9.64
CA THR A 19 12.36 -27.10 10.55
C THR A 19 11.83 -28.34 9.82
N GLY A 20 11.77 -28.30 8.47
CA GLY A 20 11.27 -29.36 7.59
C GLY A 20 9.83 -29.16 7.12
N SER A 21 9.16 -28.13 7.63
CA SER A 21 7.77 -27.78 7.23
C SER A 21 7.70 -26.65 6.20
N GLU A 22 8.84 -26.02 5.89
CA GLU A 22 8.90 -24.86 5.01
C GLU A 22 8.55 -25.25 3.57
N ARG A 23 7.63 -24.51 2.96
CA ARG A 23 7.20 -24.68 1.57
C ARG A 23 7.65 -23.54 0.68
N LYS A 24 7.60 -22.33 1.22
CA LYS A 24 7.87 -21.07 0.50
C LYS A 24 9.00 -20.31 1.18
N LEU A 25 9.53 -19.32 0.48
CA LEU A 25 10.56 -18.43 1.02
C LEU A 25 10.10 -17.76 2.32
N GLU A 26 8.82 -17.38 2.43
CA GLU A 26 8.31 -16.77 3.67
C GLU A 26 8.49 -17.65 4.91
N ASP A 27 8.33 -18.97 4.77
CA ASP A 27 8.49 -19.91 5.89
C ASP A 27 9.96 -20.00 6.30
N VAL A 28 10.87 -20.00 5.32
CA VAL A 28 12.32 -19.96 5.58
C VAL A 28 12.68 -18.67 6.31
N LEU A 29 12.20 -17.51 5.83
CA LEU A 29 12.50 -16.19 6.41
C LEU A 29 11.99 -16.06 7.84
N LYS A 30 10.78 -16.55 8.14
CA LYS A 30 10.18 -16.54 9.49
C LYS A 30 11.01 -17.27 10.53
N ASN A 31 11.87 -18.22 10.09
CA ASN A 31 12.77 -18.96 10.97
C ASN A 31 14.11 -18.24 11.21
N LEU A 32 14.44 -17.22 10.42
CA LEU A 32 15.73 -16.51 10.53
C LEU A 32 15.69 -15.46 11.64
N PRO A 33 16.75 -15.38 12.47
CA PRO A 33 16.80 -14.37 13.53
C PRO A 33 16.79 -12.93 12.99
N GLY A 34 15.91 -12.08 13.51
CA GLY A 34 15.85 -10.66 13.14
C GLY A 34 15.11 -10.39 11.84
N ILE A 35 14.51 -11.41 11.23
CA ILE A 35 13.65 -11.28 10.05
C ILE A 35 12.20 -11.60 10.45
N GLU A 36 11.28 -10.79 10.00
CA GLU A 36 9.86 -10.97 10.18
C GLU A 36 9.14 -10.88 8.84
N VAL A 37 8.13 -11.71 8.64
CA VAL A 37 7.27 -11.71 7.47
C VAL A 37 5.84 -11.67 7.96
N ASN A 38 5.10 -10.64 7.56
CA ASN A 38 3.69 -10.52 7.92
C ASN A 38 2.80 -11.38 6.99
N ASP A 39 1.50 -11.46 7.30
CA ASP A 39 0.53 -12.26 6.51
C ASP A 39 0.34 -11.71 5.07
N GLU A 40 0.79 -10.48 4.79
CA GLU A 40 0.81 -9.88 3.44
C GLU A 40 2.11 -10.17 2.66
N GLY A 41 3.05 -10.94 3.23
CA GLY A 41 4.34 -11.28 2.61
C GLY A 41 5.39 -10.17 2.68
N ARG A 42 5.15 -9.09 3.43
CA ARG A 42 6.18 -8.06 3.66
C ARG A 42 7.24 -8.55 4.61
N ILE A 43 8.46 -8.18 4.31
CA ILE A 43 9.61 -8.53 5.11
C ILE A 43 10.11 -7.30 5.87
N GLU A 44 10.28 -7.46 7.15
CA GLU A 44 11.03 -6.54 7.99
C GLU A 44 12.30 -7.23 8.47
N VAL A 45 13.42 -6.57 8.30
CA VAL A 45 14.70 -7.01 8.87
C VAL A 45 15.13 -5.98 9.90
N GLU A 46 15.32 -6.46 11.13
CA GLU A 46 15.70 -5.58 12.22
C GLU A 46 14.75 -4.36 12.36
N GLY A 47 13.43 -4.56 12.11
CA GLY A 47 12.39 -3.53 12.17
C GLY A 47 12.41 -2.51 11.05
N LYS A 48 13.19 -2.74 10.00
CA LYS A 48 13.21 -1.95 8.79
C LYS A 48 12.56 -2.73 7.66
N GLU A 49 11.66 -2.11 6.94
CA GLU A 49 11.05 -2.75 5.77
C GLU A 49 12.13 -2.99 4.71
N VAL A 50 12.12 -4.20 4.15
CA VAL A 50 13.04 -4.56 3.05
C VAL A 50 12.62 -3.80 1.80
N THR A 51 13.55 -3.00 1.28
CA THR A 51 13.30 -2.13 0.13
C THR A 51 13.44 -2.85 -1.21
N LYS A 52 14.26 -3.93 -1.25
CA LYS A 52 14.51 -4.69 -2.48
C LYS A 52 14.81 -6.15 -2.18
N ILE A 53 14.28 -7.05 -3.02
CA ILE A 53 14.66 -8.47 -3.05
C ILE A 53 15.26 -8.79 -4.40
N THR A 54 16.42 -9.44 -4.37
CA THR A 54 17.08 -10.02 -5.55
C THR A 54 17.22 -11.52 -5.39
N VAL A 55 17.27 -12.22 -6.52
CA VAL A 55 17.55 -13.67 -6.55
C VAL A 55 18.79 -13.89 -7.42
N GLU A 56 19.84 -14.48 -6.86
CA GLU A 56 21.16 -14.59 -7.50
C GLU A 56 21.74 -13.23 -7.94
N GLY A 57 21.45 -12.18 -7.16
CA GLY A 57 21.84 -10.80 -7.46
C GLY A 57 21.02 -10.11 -8.55
N LYS A 58 20.08 -10.80 -9.19
CA LYS A 58 19.23 -10.27 -10.25
C LYS A 58 17.90 -9.78 -9.70
N ASP A 59 17.36 -8.77 -10.36
CA ASP A 59 16.08 -8.20 -10.00
C ASP A 59 14.95 -9.24 -10.08
N PHE A 60 14.08 -9.27 -9.07
CA PHE A 60 12.91 -10.13 -9.00
C PHE A 60 11.66 -9.26 -8.84
N PHE A 61 10.93 -9.03 -9.92
CA PHE A 61 9.71 -8.20 -9.96
C PHE A 61 9.89 -6.86 -9.25
N ASP A 62 10.92 -6.10 -9.66
CA ASP A 62 11.27 -4.79 -9.07
C ASP A 62 11.52 -4.85 -7.54
N GLY A 63 12.03 -5.99 -7.07
CA GLY A 63 12.29 -6.22 -5.65
C GLY A 63 11.04 -6.49 -4.81
N ASP A 64 9.92 -6.89 -5.42
CA ASP A 64 8.69 -7.17 -4.68
C ASP A 64 8.85 -8.30 -3.66
N SER A 65 8.61 -7.98 -2.40
CA SER A 65 8.77 -8.93 -1.31
C SER A 65 7.68 -10.00 -1.29
N LYS A 66 6.44 -9.65 -1.62
CA LYS A 66 5.31 -10.58 -1.59
C LYS A 66 5.42 -11.62 -2.69
N LEU A 67 5.69 -11.18 -3.93
CA LEU A 67 5.88 -12.14 -5.03
C LEU A 67 7.05 -13.08 -4.75
N ALA A 68 8.15 -12.60 -4.16
CA ALA A 68 9.26 -13.45 -3.77
C ALA A 68 8.87 -14.42 -2.63
N THR A 69 8.34 -13.90 -1.52
CA THR A 69 8.04 -14.70 -0.31
C THR A 69 6.99 -15.77 -0.55
N GLN A 70 5.96 -15.46 -1.32
CA GLN A 70 4.84 -16.37 -1.55
C GLN A 70 5.04 -17.34 -2.73
N ASN A 71 6.02 -17.08 -3.60
CA ASN A 71 6.18 -17.85 -4.82
C ASN A 71 7.50 -18.62 -4.95
N LEU A 72 8.59 -18.18 -4.30
CA LEU A 72 9.85 -18.94 -4.34
C LEU A 72 9.75 -20.19 -3.45
N PRO A 73 10.00 -21.41 -4.00
CA PRO A 73 9.96 -22.64 -3.20
C PRO A 73 11.09 -22.68 -2.18
N ALA A 74 10.80 -23.09 -0.94
CA ALA A 74 11.77 -23.19 0.16
C ALA A 74 12.94 -24.12 -0.16
N ASN A 75 12.71 -25.20 -0.89
CA ASN A 75 13.71 -26.17 -1.28
C ASN A 75 14.77 -25.61 -2.25
N ALA A 76 14.45 -24.53 -2.97
CA ALA A 76 15.39 -23.85 -3.86
C ALA A 76 16.33 -22.87 -3.10
N VAL A 77 15.97 -22.45 -1.89
CA VAL A 77 16.72 -21.44 -1.13
C VAL A 77 17.97 -22.06 -0.48
N GLY A 78 19.13 -21.56 -0.82
CA GLY A 78 20.41 -21.98 -0.24
C GLY A 78 20.90 -21.05 0.88
N LYS A 79 20.94 -19.74 0.57
CA LYS A 79 21.34 -18.71 1.52
C LYS A 79 20.40 -17.52 1.42
N VAL A 80 20.28 -16.80 2.53
CA VAL A 80 19.62 -15.50 2.61
C VAL A 80 20.66 -14.48 3.04
N GLU A 81 20.92 -13.51 2.19
CA GLU A 81 21.92 -12.46 2.43
C GLU A 81 21.18 -11.16 2.70
N VAL A 82 21.28 -10.65 3.91
CA VAL A 82 20.72 -9.37 4.33
C VAL A 82 21.76 -8.30 4.13
N LEU A 83 21.47 -7.35 3.24
CA LEU A 83 22.34 -6.22 2.90
C LEU A 83 21.85 -5.01 3.68
N ARG A 84 22.55 -4.66 4.77
CA ARG A 84 22.28 -3.46 5.56
C ARG A 84 22.93 -2.24 4.91
N ASN A 85 22.40 -1.06 5.16
CA ASN A 85 22.88 0.20 4.57
C ASN A 85 22.94 0.10 3.03
N PHE A 86 21.91 -0.56 2.46
CA PHE A 86 21.87 -0.87 1.04
C PHE A 86 21.75 0.42 0.22
N SER A 87 22.55 0.51 -0.84
CA SER A 87 22.46 1.55 -1.85
C SER A 87 22.46 0.88 -3.22
N GLU A 88 21.44 1.13 -4.02
CA GLU A 88 21.41 0.69 -5.42
C GLU A 88 22.50 1.39 -6.23
N VAL A 89 22.85 2.61 -5.83
CA VAL A 89 23.85 3.46 -6.48
C VAL A 89 25.13 3.46 -5.68
N ASN A 90 26.16 2.83 -6.20
CA ASN A 90 27.47 2.71 -5.53
C ASN A 90 28.10 4.08 -5.24
N GLN A 91 27.95 5.04 -6.17
CA GLN A 91 28.49 6.41 -6.06
C GLN A 91 27.92 7.16 -4.85
N LEU A 92 26.63 6.92 -4.51
CA LEU A 92 25.96 7.59 -3.40
C LEU A 92 26.19 6.91 -2.04
N ARG A 93 26.77 5.73 -1.99
CA ARG A 93 26.93 4.94 -0.76
C ARG A 93 27.62 5.69 0.37
N SER A 94 28.62 6.54 0.07
CA SER A 94 29.39 7.29 1.06
C SER A 94 28.74 8.61 1.51
N VAL A 95 27.83 9.16 0.71
CA VAL A 95 27.24 10.48 0.93
C VAL A 95 25.78 10.46 1.31
N SER A 96 25.01 9.46 0.85
CA SER A 96 23.63 9.29 1.21
C SER A 96 23.49 8.62 2.57
N ASN A 97 22.33 8.78 3.18
CA ASN A 97 22.00 8.13 4.41
C ASN A 97 21.19 6.86 4.13
N ASN A 98 21.88 5.75 3.99
CA ASN A 98 21.30 4.44 3.65
C ASN A 98 21.02 3.58 4.89
N GLU A 99 21.13 4.12 6.10
CA GLU A 99 20.99 3.35 7.34
C GLU A 99 19.60 2.70 7.52
N ASP A 100 18.57 3.21 6.84
CA ASP A 100 17.23 2.62 6.83
C ASP A 100 17.00 1.63 5.71
N ASN A 101 17.87 1.62 4.71
CA ASN A 101 17.71 0.78 3.55
C ASN A 101 18.28 -0.62 3.84
N VAL A 102 17.44 -1.62 3.66
CA VAL A 102 17.81 -3.03 3.77
C VAL A 102 17.33 -3.74 2.51
N ALA A 103 18.22 -4.50 1.88
CA ALA A 103 17.86 -5.40 0.80
C ALA A 103 18.13 -6.85 1.19
N ILE A 104 17.48 -7.77 0.52
CA ILE A 104 17.72 -9.21 0.67
C ILE A 104 18.11 -9.79 -0.69
N ASN A 105 19.22 -10.51 -0.73
CA ASN A 105 19.57 -11.36 -1.85
C ASN A 105 19.36 -12.83 -1.48
N ILE A 106 18.64 -13.55 -2.31
CA ILE A 106 18.39 -14.98 -2.18
C ILE A 106 19.37 -15.71 -3.08
N SER A 107 20.33 -16.44 -2.46
CA SER A 107 21.20 -17.37 -3.19
C SER A 107 20.53 -18.74 -3.25
N LEU A 108 20.39 -19.28 -4.45
CA LEU A 108 19.72 -20.55 -4.69
C LEU A 108 20.65 -21.74 -4.48
N LYS A 109 20.09 -22.92 -4.22
CA LYS A 109 20.82 -24.18 -4.16
C LYS A 109 21.17 -24.61 -5.56
N SER A 110 22.24 -24.11 -6.13
CA SER A 110 22.68 -24.49 -7.46
C SER A 110 24.05 -25.19 -7.45
N GLY A 111 24.23 -26.08 -8.37
CA GLY A 111 25.53 -26.68 -8.71
C GLY A 111 25.87 -26.53 -10.18
N LYS A 112 25.11 -25.74 -10.95
CA LYS A 112 25.27 -25.56 -12.39
C LYS A 112 25.01 -24.12 -12.82
N ASP A 113 25.64 -23.71 -13.92
CA ASP A 113 25.52 -22.40 -14.55
C ASP A 113 24.12 -22.11 -15.12
N LYS A 114 23.25 -23.13 -15.26
CA LYS A 114 21.89 -23.03 -15.79
C LYS A 114 20.98 -24.03 -15.11
N PHE A 115 19.84 -23.59 -14.59
CA PHE A 115 18.89 -24.49 -13.94
C PHE A 115 17.45 -23.96 -14.04
N TRP A 116 16.52 -24.92 -14.04
CA TRP A 116 15.08 -24.69 -13.95
C TRP A 116 14.57 -25.20 -12.62
N PHE A 117 13.65 -24.50 -12.04
CA PHE A 117 12.91 -24.95 -10.87
C PHE A 117 11.50 -24.36 -10.89
N GLY A 118 10.64 -24.84 -10.01
CA GLY A 118 9.27 -24.38 -9.92
C GLY A 118 8.31 -25.49 -9.53
N GLU A 119 7.03 -25.20 -9.64
CA GLU A 119 5.95 -26.11 -9.27
C GLU A 119 4.74 -25.95 -10.20
N ILE A 120 4.01 -27.02 -10.41
CA ILE A 120 2.69 -27.00 -11.04
C ILE A 120 1.70 -27.43 -9.98
N GLY A 121 0.93 -26.48 -9.48
CA GLY A 121 -0.11 -26.69 -8.47
C GLY A 121 -1.51 -26.58 -9.08
N GLY A 122 -2.41 -27.43 -8.63
CA GLY A 122 -3.83 -27.35 -8.95
C GLY A 122 -4.69 -27.98 -7.86
N GLY A 123 -5.96 -27.61 -7.82
CA GLY A 123 -6.90 -28.18 -6.85
C GLY A 123 -8.34 -27.94 -7.22
N THR A 124 -9.21 -28.77 -6.63
CA THR A 124 -10.66 -28.65 -6.77
C THR A 124 -11.33 -28.90 -5.42
N GLY A 125 -12.51 -28.34 -5.22
CA GLY A 125 -13.22 -28.42 -3.96
C GLY A 125 -14.73 -28.56 -4.11
N ASN A 126 -15.43 -28.47 -2.99
CA ASN A 126 -16.89 -28.37 -3.02
C ASN A 126 -17.33 -27.01 -3.58
N ASP A 127 -18.59 -26.90 -4.02
CA ASP A 127 -19.19 -25.68 -4.58
C ASP A 127 -18.37 -25.09 -5.74
N ASP A 128 -17.91 -25.98 -6.64
CA ASP A 128 -17.12 -25.67 -7.85
C ASP A 128 -15.84 -24.86 -7.57
N ARG A 129 -15.31 -24.96 -6.34
CA ARG A 129 -14.05 -24.30 -5.98
C ARG A 129 -12.87 -24.93 -6.72
N PHE A 130 -11.99 -24.06 -7.27
CA PHE A 130 -10.79 -24.50 -7.95
C PHE A 130 -9.61 -23.55 -7.70
N ILE A 131 -8.42 -24.08 -7.93
CA ILE A 131 -7.15 -23.32 -8.01
C ILE A 131 -6.25 -23.98 -9.05
N ALA A 132 -5.57 -23.15 -9.86
CA ALA A 132 -4.51 -23.56 -10.76
C ALA A 132 -3.38 -22.53 -10.65
N ALA A 133 -2.20 -22.94 -10.19
CA ALA A 133 -1.11 -22.03 -9.85
C ALA A 133 0.26 -22.56 -10.28
N PRO A 134 0.54 -22.70 -11.59
CA PRO A 134 1.87 -23.07 -12.08
C PRO A 134 2.87 -21.91 -11.94
N LYS A 135 4.11 -22.24 -11.52
CA LYS A 135 5.22 -21.33 -11.35
C LYS A 135 6.47 -21.95 -11.93
N VAL A 136 7.18 -21.22 -12.80
CA VAL A 136 8.39 -21.70 -13.47
C VAL A 136 9.46 -20.63 -13.41
N PHE A 137 10.65 -21.02 -13.01
CA PHE A 137 11.80 -20.14 -12.83
C PHE A 137 12.99 -20.70 -13.63
N TYR A 138 13.68 -19.83 -14.33
CA TYR A 138 14.93 -20.12 -14.99
C TYR A 138 16.01 -19.13 -14.59
N TYR A 139 17.18 -19.64 -14.20
CA TYR A 139 18.35 -18.83 -13.86
C TYR A 139 19.58 -19.34 -14.58
N SER A 140 20.34 -18.40 -15.15
CA SER A 140 21.69 -18.60 -15.67
C SER A 140 22.56 -17.39 -15.29
N LYS A 141 23.86 -17.44 -15.60
CA LYS A 141 24.79 -16.33 -15.35
C LYS A 141 24.26 -15.00 -15.95
N ASP A 142 23.78 -15.05 -17.19
CA ASP A 142 23.45 -13.83 -17.94
C ASP A 142 21.93 -13.58 -18.08
N LEU A 143 21.08 -14.58 -17.80
CA LEU A 143 19.65 -14.50 -18.01
C LEU A 143 18.87 -15.12 -16.85
N SER A 144 17.87 -14.40 -16.33
CA SER A 144 16.80 -14.97 -15.51
C SER A 144 15.43 -14.73 -16.17
N MET A 145 14.53 -15.69 -16.00
CA MET A 145 13.13 -15.60 -16.44
C MET A 145 12.24 -16.26 -15.41
N ASN A 146 11.17 -15.59 -15.03
CA ASN A 146 10.24 -16.06 -14.03
C ASN A 146 8.82 -15.94 -14.60
N LEU A 147 8.04 -17.02 -14.54
CA LEU A 147 6.63 -17.06 -14.95
C LEU A 147 5.80 -17.53 -13.77
N LEU A 148 4.82 -16.73 -13.40
CA LEU A 148 3.85 -17.00 -12.35
C LEU A 148 2.45 -16.92 -12.97
N LEU A 149 1.65 -17.97 -12.80
CA LEU A 149 0.26 -17.96 -13.19
C LEU A 149 -0.61 -18.39 -12.00
N ASN A 150 -1.80 -17.83 -11.89
CA ASN A 150 -2.77 -18.23 -10.90
C ASN A 150 -4.18 -17.98 -11.44
N SER A 151 -5.04 -18.98 -11.34
CA SER A 151 -6.47 -18.85 -11.60
C SER A 151 -7.21 -19.56 -10.49
N ASN A 152 -8.10 -18.86 -9.81
CA ASN A 152 -8.81 -19.42 -8.68
C ASN A 152 -10.13 -18.70 -8.38
N ASN A 153 -11.05 -19.40 -7.71
CA ASN A 153 -12.26 -18.83 -7.12
C ASN A 153 -12.36 -19.07 -5.60
N ILE A 154 -11.21 -19.24 -4.96
CA ILE A 154 -11.11 -19.45 -3.51
C ILE A 154 -10.81 -18.16 -2.73
N GLY A 155 -10.68 -17.03 -3.42
CA GLY A 155 -10.43 -15.74 -2.80
C GLY A 155 -8.98 -15.47 -2.42
N ASP A 156 -8.05 -16.12 -3.10
CA ASP A 156 -6.61 -15.87 -2.96
C ASP A 156 -6.13 -14.92 -4.07
N PRO A 157 -6.16 -13.58 -3.85
CA PRO A 157 -5.72 -12.63 -4.85
C PRO A 157 -4.19 -12.65 -4.90
N PRO A 158 -3.62 -12.89 -6.07
CA PRO A 158 -2.17 -12.93 -6.24
C PRO A 158 -1.50 -11.55 -6.08
N LEU A 159 -2.26 -10.47 -6.29
CA LEU A 159 -1.83 -9.09 -6.02
C LEU A 159 -2.83 -8.37 -5.12
N SER A 160 -2.31 -7.60 -4.16
CA SER A 160 -3.10 -6.64 -3.40
C SER A 160 -3.08 -5.26 -4.08
N ARG A 161 -4.04 -4.39 -3.74
CA ARG A 161 -4.04 -2.97 -4.13
C ARG A 161 -2.69 -2.29 -3.85
N ARG A 162 -2.09 -2.61 -2.72
CA ARG A 162 -0.80 -2.03 -2.32
C ARG A 162 0.34 -2.50 -3.22
N ASP A 163 0.32 -3.76 -3.66
CA ASP A 163 1.30 -4.28 -4.61
C ASP A 163 1.18 -3.53 -5.93
N PHE A 164 -0.05 -3.29 -6.40
CA PHE A 164 -0.28 -2.48 -7.59
C PHE A 164 0.27 -1.05 -7.46
N TYR A 165 0.07 -0.38 -6.32
CA TYR A 165 0.67 0.93 -6.06
C TYR A 165 2.19 0.86 -5.94
N ARG A 166 2.74 -0.21 -5.39
CA ARG A 166 4.19 -0.41 -5.23
C ARG A 166 4.86 -0.68 -6.57
N PHE A 167 4.31 -1.58 -7.39
CA PHE A 167 4.74 -1.78 -8.76
C PHE A 167 4.55 -0.52 -9.61
N GLY A 168 3.61 0.30 -9.25
CA GLY A 168 3.43 1.63 -9.79
C GLY A 168 4.63 2.55 -9.63
N GLY A 169 5.78 1.99 -9.17
CA GLY A 169 6.94 2.77 -8.82
C GLY A 169 6.50 3.80 -7.82
N GLY A 170 5.94 3.36 -6.64
CA GLY A 170 5.43 4.35 -5.69
C GLY A 170 6.30 5.54 -5.83
N PHE A 171 5.81 6.57 -6.51
CA PHE A 171 6.63 7.64 -7.06
C PHE A 171 7.62 7.99 -5.98
N ASN A 172 8.89 7.58 -6.15
CA ASN A 172 9.94 8.12 -5.33
C ASN A 172 9.80 9.61 -5.60
N ASN A 173 8.97 10.26 -4.77
CA ASN A 173 8.81 11.69 -4.87
C ASN A 173 10.23 12.22 -4.76
N LEU A 174 10.81 12.61 -5.88
CA LEU A 174 12.10 13.31 -5.91
C LEU A 174 12.07 14.43 -4.86
N ASN A 175 10.88 14.86 -4.49
CA ASN A 175 10.53 15.89 -3.54
C ASN A 175 10.49 15.47 -2.05
N ALA A 176 10.62 14.21 -1.68
CA ALA A 176 10.55 13.83 -0.26
C ALA A 176 11.56 14.54 0.64
N ARG A 177 12.72 14.93 0.09
CA ARG A 177 13.71 15.77 0.78
C ARG A 177 13.47 17.26 0.62
N THR A 178 12.81 17.69 -0.43
CA THR A 178 12.64 19.12 -0.75
C THR A 178 11.51 19.78 0.00
N GLY A 179 10.53 18.97 0.51
CA GLY A 179 9.45 19.46 1.34
C GLY A 179 8.28 20.04 0.58
N THR A 180 8.17 19.73 -0.71
CA THR A 180 6.98 19.99 -1.50
C THR A 180 6.21 18.69 -1.67
N SER A 181 4.90 18.75 -1.50
CA SER A 181 3.98 17.68 -1.83
C SER A 181 2.85 18.23 -2.68
N ILE A 182 2.62 17.62 -3.82
CA ILE A 182 1.45 17.89 -4.65
C ILE A 182 0.72 16.58 -4.90
N ASN A 183 -0.59 16.58 -4.66
CA ASN A 183 -1.42 15.44 -5.01
C ASN A 183 -1.83 15.59 -6.48
N ILE A 184 -1.43 14.65 -7.31
CA ILE A 184 -1.74 14.63 -8.76
C ILE A 184 -2.71 13.53 -9.15
N SER A 185 -3.00 12.59 -8.26
CA SER A 185 -4.07 11.61 -8.46
C SER A 185 -5.38 12.23 -8.01
N SER A 186 -6.45 12.01 -8.74
CA SER A 186 -7.78 12.24 -8.19
C SER A 186 -8.03 11.23 -7.04
N ASP A 187 -8.75 11.63 -6.00
CA ASP A 187 -9.17 10.72 -4.92
C ASP A 187 -9.98 9.52 -5.47
N ASP A 188 -10.43 9.65 -6.70
CA ASP A 188 -11.18 8.65 -7.45
C ASP A 188 -10.33 7.94 -8.52
N ALA A 189 -9.00 7.97 -8.45
CA ALA A 189 -8.14 7.18 -9.35
C ALA A 189 -8.41 5.66 -9.28
N GLY A 190 -9.60 5.41 -8.86
CA GLY A 190 -10.55 4.32 -9.05
C GLY A 190 -9.99 2.94 -9.09
N ILE A 191 -8.93 2.68 -8.40
CA ILE A 191 -8.68 1.29 -8.05
C ILE A 191 -9.69 0.99 -6.95
N THR A 192 -10.84 0.48 -7.37
CA THR A 192 -11.81 -0.11 -6.46
C THR A 192 -11.03 -1.08 -5.59
N GLU A 193 -11.03 -0.85 -4.29
CA GLU A 193 -10.33 -1.71 -3.37
C GLU A 193 -10.90 -3.11 -3.53
N LEU A 194 -10.13 -4.03 -4.12
CA LEU A 194 -10.48 -5.43 -4.17
C LEU A 194 -10.68 -5.90 -2.72
N GLN A 195 -11.93 -5.90 -2.30
CA GLN A 195 -12.29 -6.14 -0.89
C GLN A 195 -12.42 -7.64 -0.63
N ASN A 196 -11.35 -8.39 -0.95
CA ASN A 196 -11.34 -9.84 -0.88
C ASN A 196 -11.78 -10.40 0.48
N ASN A 197 -11.51 -9.67 1.56
CA ASN A 197 -11.93 -10.07 2.89
C ASN A 197 -13.39 -9.72 3.22
N ARG A 198 -14.15 -9.19 2.25
CA ARG A 198 -15.55 -8.78 2.38
C ARG A 198 -16.42 -9.35 1.26
N ALA A 199 -15.82 -10.03 0.30
CA ALA A 199 -16.53 -10.58 -0.83
C ALA A 199 -17.18 -11.92 -0.47
N LYS A 200 -18.39 -12.14 -0.99
CA LYS A 200 -19.14 -13.38 -0.90
C LYS A 200 -18.58 -14.44 -1.85
N SER A 201 -18.12 -14.01 -3.03
CA SER A 201 -17.35 -14.84 -3.95
C SER A 201 -16.35 -13.98 -4.72
N ILE A 202 -15.27 -14.61 -5.14
CA ILE A 202 -14.17 -13.98 -5.90
C ILE A 202 -13.71 -14.95 -6.96
N ASP A 203 -13.63 -14.47 -8.20
CA ASP A 203 -12.96 -15.13 -9.29
C ASP A 203 -11.73 -14.32 -9.67
N ALA A 204 -10.54 -14.93 -9.61
CA ALA A 204 -9.27 -14.26 -9.83
C ALA A 204 -8.43 -14.95 -10.90
N GLN A 205 -7.84 -14.15 -11.79
CA GLN A 205 -6.88 -14.58 -12.79
C GLN A 205 -5.64 -13.69 -12.68
N PHE A 206 -4.46 -14.30 -12.77
CA PHE A 206 -3.20 -13.61 -12.67
C PHE A 206 -2.15 -14.25 -13.55
N GLY A 207 -1.38 -13.42 -14.24
CA GLY A 207 -0.20 -13.81 -14.96
C GLY A 207 0.91 -12.79 -14.76
N ALA A 208 2.10 -13.24 -14.40
CA ALA A 208 3.26 -12.37 -14.27
C ALA A 208 4.49 -13.02 -14.92
N TYR A 209 5.16 -12.24 -15.75
CA TYR A 209 6.43 -12.60 -16.37
C TYR A 209 7.47 -11.54 -16.00
N ASN A 210 8.63 -11.98 -15.57
CA ASN A 210 9.77 -11.11 -15.25
C ASN A 210 11.02 -11.67 -15.93
N PHE A 211 11.90 -10.79 -16.41
CA PHE A 211 13.20 -11.16 -16.93
C PHE A 211 14.29 -10.19 -16.45
N SER A 212 15.53 -10.68 -16.38
CA SER A 212 16.76 -9.89 -16.30
C SER A 212 17.78 -10.50 -17.22
N TYR A 213 18.38 -9.69 -18.09
CA TYR A 213 19.37 -10.10 -19.09
C TYR A 213 20.58 -9.17 -19.06
N SER A 214 21.75 -9.72 -18.76
CA SER A 214 23.02 -9.01 -18.68
C SER A 214 23.94 -9.47 -19.85
N PRO A 215 23.84 -8.85 -21.05
CA PRO A 215 24.66 -9.22 -22.20
C PRO A 215 26.15 -8.98 -21.96
N THR A 216 26.48 -8.05 -21.09
CA THR A 216 27.85 -7.77 -20.61
C THR A 216 27.82 -7.45 -19.12
N GLU A 217 28.98 -7.42 -18.45
CA GLU A 217 29.09 -7.03 -17.04
C GLU A 217 28.70 -5.56 -16.78
N SER A 218 28.67 -4.73 -17.81
CA SER A 218 28.39 -3.31 -17.73
C SER A 218 26.95 -2.94 -18.18
N LEU A 219 26.19 -3.86 -18.74
CA LEU A 219 24.87 -3.57 -19.28
C LEU A 219 23.87 -4.63 -18.84
N GLU A 220 22.79 -4.19 -18.21
CA GLU A 220 21.67 -5.03 -17.82
C GLU A 220 20.36 -4.46 -18.34
N PHE A 221 19.51 -5.34 -18.86
CA PHE A 221 18.11 -5.09 -19.17
C PHE A 221 17.24 -5.93 -18.26
N SER A 222 16.25 -5.31 -17.65
CA SER A 222 15.26 -6.03 -16.85
C SER A 222 13.87 -5.51 -17.11
N GLY A 223 12.88 -6.28 -16.69
CA GLY A 223 11.51 -5.85 -16.81
C GLY A 223 10.51 -6.92 -16.42
N PHE A 224 9.24 -6.51 -16.39
CA PHE A 224 8.14 -7.42 -16.15
C PHE A 224 6.88 -7.02 -16.91
N ALA A 225 6.02 -8.01 -17.11
CA ALA A 225 4.64 -7.85 -17.54
C ALA A 225 3.73 -8.55 -16.53
N ILE A 226 2.73 -7.85 -16.02
CA ILE A 226 1.75 -8.38 -15.07
C ILE A 226 0.35 -8.11 -15.60
N TYR A 227 -0.47 -9.14 -15.59
CA TYR A 227 -1.90 -9.11 -15.85
C TYR A 227 -2.64 -9.63 -14.62
N SER A 228 -3.69 -8.94 -14.20
CA SER A 228 -4.55 -9.37 -13.10
C SER A 228 -6.00 -9.01 -13.41
N ARG A 229 -6.91 -9.97 -13.30
CA ARG A 229 -8.35 -9.75 -13.32
C ARG A 229 -8.98 -10.34 -12.08
N ALA A 230 -9.91 -9.62 -11.49
CA ALA A 230 -10.73 -10.13 -10.40
C ALA A 230 -12.16 -9.65 -10.51
N GLU A 231 -13.10 -10.59 -10.42
CA GLU A 231 -14.53 -10.33 -10.30
C GLU A 231 -14.97 -10.66 -8.86
N ASN A 232 -15.48 -9.66 -8.16
CA ASN A 232 -15.93 -9.76 -6.77
C ASN A 232 -17.43 -9.56 -6.68
N HIS A 233 -18.14 -10.50 -6.04
CA HIS A 233 -19.53 -10.34 -5.65
C HIS A 233 -19.61 -9.94 -4.19
N LEU A 234 -20.19 -8.78 -3.93
CA LEU A 234 -20.33 -8.19 -2.60
C LEU A 234 -21.79 -8.16 -2.19
N GLU A 235 -22.05 -8.43 -0.93
CA GLU A 235 -23.35 -8.25 -0.30
C GLU A 235 -23.14 -7.53 1.02
N GLU A 236 -23.70 -6.32 1.14
CA GLU A 236 -23.45 -5.42 2.26
C GLU A 236 -24.80 -4.89 2.80
N LYS A 237 -24.89 -4.82 4.14
CA LYS A 237 -26.00 -4.16 4.83
C LYS A 237 -25.44 -3.10 5.75
N ASN A 238 -25.96 -1.87 5.65
CA ASN A 238 -25.48 -0.76 6.45
C ASN A 238 -26.61 -0.12 7.23
N THR A 239 -26.33 0.27 8.45
CA THR A 239 -27.17 1.15 9.24
C THR A 239 -26.37 2.41 9.53
N ARG A 240 -26.81 3.54 8.98
CA ARG A 240 -26.19 4.85 9.15
C ARG A 240 -27.08 5.76 9.96
N THR A 241 -26.54 6.28 11.06
CA THR A 241 -27.21 7.30 11.89
C THR A 241 -26.52 8.64 11.65
N TYR A 242 -27.30 9.62 11.18
CA TYR A 242 -26.84 10.99 10.98
C TYR A 242 -26.94 11.79 12.27
N ASN A 243 -25.79 12.17 12.84
CA ASN A 243 -25.72 12.86 14.15
C ASN A 243 -26.33 14.28 14.13
N VAL A 244 -26.46 14.89 12.95
CA VAL A 244 -26.96 16.25 12.78
C VAL A 244 -28.49 16.27 12.66
N SER A 245 -29.08 15.32 11.94
CA SER A 245 -30.53 15.24 11.68
C SER A 245 -31.24 14.21 12.57
N ASN A 246 -30.50 13.33 13.27
CA ASN A 246 -30.98 12.15 13.96
C ASN A 246 -31.76 11.17 13.04
N GLU A 247 -31.56 11.27 11.74
CA GLU A 247 -32.11 10.34 10.78
C GLU A 247 -31.33 9.04 10.72
N VAL A 248 -32.02 7.96 10.43
CA VAL A 248 -31.43 6.63 10.25
C VAL A 248 -31.70 6.17 8.83
N GLU A 249 -30.66 5.78 8.15
CA GLU A 249 -30.68 5.16 6.83
C GLU A 249 -30.21 3.72 6.94
N GLU A 250 -31.05 2.78 6.53
CA GLU A 250 -30.72 1.37 6.41
C GLU A 250 -30.56 1.04 4.93
N THR A 251 -29.43 0.43 4.56
CA THR A 251 -29.17 0.05 3.17
C THR A 251 -28.83 -1.43 3.06
N SER A 252 -29.28 -2.04 1.97
CA SER A 252 -28.86 -3.39 1.55
C SER A 252 -28.39 -3.29 0.10
N GLU A 253 -27.13 -3.57 -0.13
CA GLU A 253 -26.47 -3.43 -1.43
C GLU A 253 -25.92 -4.78 -1.90
N ILE A 254 -26.18 -5.09 -3.17
CA ILE A 254 -25.54 -6.21 -3.88
C ILE A 254 -24.74 -5.55 -5.01
N SER A 255 -23.44 -5.81 -5.07
CA SER A 255 -22.61 -5.29 -6.13
C SER A 255 -21.70 -6.34 -6.75
N VAL A 256 -21.39 -6.15 -8.03
CA VAL A 256 -20.41 -6.90 -8.80
C VAL A 256 -19.33 -5.92 -9.23
N GLN A 257 -18.11 -6.22 -8.85
CA GLN A 257 -16.93 -5.43 -9.22
C GLN A 257 -16.05 -6.28 -10.15
N ASP A 258 -15.87 -5.87 -11.40
CA ASP A 258 -14.90 -6.46 -12.34
C ASP A 258 -13.75 -5.47 -12.51
N THR A 259 -12.54 -5.93 -12.22
CA THR A 259 -11.33 -5.13 -12.31
C THR A 259 -10.25 -5.90 -13.06
N GLU A 260 -9.81 -5.32 -14.16
CA GLU A 260 -8.68 -5.81 -14.98
C GLU A 260 -7.53 -4.80 -14.86
N GLN A 261 -6.30 -5.29 -14.72
CA GLN A 261 -5.11 -4.46 -14.53
C GLN A 261 -3.94 -5.03 -15.31
N GLU A 262 -3.21 -4.14 -15.98
CA GLU A 262 -2.01 -4.47 -16.72
C GLU A 262 -0.87 -3.53 -16.34
N LEU A 263 0.32 -4.12 -16.12
CA LEU A 263 1.54 -3.39 -15.79
C LEU A 263 2.69 -3.91 -16.64
N TYR A 264 3.42 -3.00 -17.26
CA TYR A 264 4.60 -3.30 -18.06
C TYR A 264 5.75 -2.41 -17.61
N LYS A 265 6.85 -3.03 -17.16
CA LYS A 265 8.09 -2.30 -16.80
C LYS A 265 9.22 -2.75 -17.71
N PHE A 266 10.03 -1.78 -18.12
CA PHE A 266 11.31 -1.99 -18.76
C PHE A 266 12.36 -1.10 -18.07
N SER A 267 13.50 -1.70 -17.77
CA SER A 267 14.65 -1.01 -17.17
C SER A 267 15.91 -1.34 -17.97
N ALA A 268 16.78 -0.35 -18.11
CA ALA A 268 18.11 -0.51 -18.70
C ALA A 268 19.13 0.17 -17.78
N GLU A 269 20.11 -0.59 -17.31
CA GLU A 269 21.19 -0.11 -16.44
C GLU A 269 22.52 -0.28 -17.16
N PHE A 270 23.33 0.81 -17.17
CA PHE A 270 24.64 0.86 -17.80
C PHE A 270 25.69 1.34 -16.80
N ASN A 271 26.58 0.43 -16.42
CA ASN A 271 27.64 0.61 -15.43
C ASN A 271 29.00 0.28 -16.08
N PRO A 272 29.57 1.12 -16.96
CA PRO A 272 30.83 0.82 -17.66
C PRO A 272 32.04 0.76 -16.74
N ASN A 273 31.99 1.43 -15.59
CA ASN A 273 33.04 1.47 -14.58
C ASN A 273 32.46 1.95 -13.23
N GLU A 274 33.28 1.95 -12.17
CA GLU A 274 32.86 2.36 -10.82
C GLU A 274 32.49 3.86 -10.69
N THR A 275 32.85 4.69 -11.67
CA THR A 275 32.60 6.14 -11.61
C THR A 275 31.36 6.59 -12.33
N LEU A 276 30.79 5.77 -13.22
CA LEU A 276 29.63 6.13 -14.04
C LEU A 276 28.54 5.06 -13.94
N GLN A 277 27.34 5.49 -13.61
CA GLN A 277 26.13 4.67 -13.67
C GLN A 277 25.01 5.45 -14.34
N THR A 278 24.31 4.81 -15.25
CA THR A 278 23.12 5.38 -15.92
C THR A 278 22.02 4.35 -15.86
N GLU A 279 20.83 4.78 -15.51
CA GLU A 279 19.64 3.92 -15.41
C GLU A 279 18.47 4.62 -16.11
N TYR A 280 17.76 3.87 -16.94
CA TYR A 280 16.50 4.29 -17.54
C TYR A 280 15.41 3.32 -17.15
N ASN A 281 14.28 3.84 -16.65
CA ASN A 281 13.10 3.09 -16.27
C ASN A 281 11.89 3.60 -17.06
N LEU A 282 11.09 2.68 -17.58
CA LEU A 282 9.78 2.96 -18.17
C LEU A 282 8.76 2.05 -17.49
N LEU A 283 7.66 2.62 -17.02
CA LEU A 283 6.53 1.91 -16.46
C LEU A 283 5.23 2.38 -17.12
N TYR A 284 4.53 1.45 -17.75
CA TYR A 284 3.18 1.66 -18.28
C TYR A 284 2.18 0.88 -17.45
N LYS A 285 1.07 1.52 -17.08
CA LYS A 285 -0.04 0.92 -16.35
C LYS A 285 -1.34 1.28 -17.04
N THR A 286 -2.25 0.32 -17.08
CA THR A 286 -3.66 0.56 -17.45
C THR A 286 -4.57 -0.35 -16.65
N SER A 287 -5.82 0.05 -16.50
CA SER A 287 -6.85 -0.80 -15.91
C SER A 287 -8.19 -0.56 -16.55
N SER A 288 -9.07 -1.56 -16.48
CA SER A 288 -10.50 -1.44 -16.77
C SER A 288 -11.26 -1.84 -15.52
N GLN A 289 -12.18 -1.00 -15.10
CA GLN A 289 -12.92 -1.21 -13.86
C GLN A 289 -14.39 -0.91 -14.09
N GLU A 290 -15.23 -1.84 -13.66
CA GLU A 290 -16.66 -1.70 -13.67
C GLU A 290 -17.23 -2.16 -12.33
N GLU A 291 -18.14 -1.37 -11.76
CA GLU A 291 -18.93 -1.75 -10.60
C GLU A 291 -20.40 -1.47 -10.88
N VAL A 292 -21.19 -2.52 -10.86
CA VAL A 292 -22.64 -2.45 -10.95
C VAL A 292 -23.21 -2.77 -9.57
N SER A 293 -24.06 -1.91 -9.03
CA SER A 293 -24.72 -2.18 -7.75
C SER A 293 -26.20 -1.85 -7.75
N ASP A 294 -26.96 -2.73 -7.07
CA ASP A 294 -28.36 -2.55 -6.74
C ASP A 294 -28.48 -2.32 -5.24
N LEU A 295 -28.96 -1.15 -4.87
CA LEU A 295 -29.10 -0.68 -3.51
C LEU A 295 -30.55 -0.51 -3.14
N THR A 296 -31.01 -1.18 -2.11
CA THR A 296 -32.28 -0.87 -1.43
C THR A 296 -31.96 -0.02 -0.20
N THR A 297 -32.52 1.18 -0.13
CA THR A 297 -32.38 2.05 1.03
C THR A 297 -33.71 2.29 1.70
N ILE A 298 -33.75 2.33 3.04
CA ILE A 298 -34.89 2.73 3.84
C ILE A 298 -34.46 3.95 4.66
N SER A 299 -34.97 5.12 4.31
CA SER A 299 -34.66 6.36 5.01
C SER A 299 -35.91 7.01 5.60
N THR A 300 -35.72 7.84 6.63
CA THR A 300 -36.82 8.62 7.20
C THR A 300 -37.03 9.86 6.35
N ARG A 301 -38.27 10.04 5.80
CA ARG A 301 -38.67 11.22 5.06
C ARG A 301 -39.98 11.75 5.66
N ASN A 302 -40.01 13.01 6.08
CA ASN A 302 -41.17 13.63 6.72
C ASN A 302 -41.80 12.79 7.87
N GLY A 303 -40.94 12.13 8.66
CA GLY A 303 -41.34 11.27 9.78
C GLY A 303 -41.80 9.86 9.38
N SER A 304 -41.81 9.52 8.09
CA SER A 304 -42.18 8.19 7.60
C SER A 304 -40.96 7.45 7.05
N ARG A 305 -40.90 6.15 7.28
CA ARG A 305 -39.88 5.29 6.67
C ARG A 305 -40.26 4.95 5.24
N VAL A 306 -39.44 5.37 4.29
CA VAL A 306 -39.68 5.23 2.87
C VAL A 306 -38.59 4.35 2.25
N PRO A 307 -38.96 3.24 1.61
CA PRO A 307 -38.03 2.45 0.81
C PRO A 307 -37.76 3.11 -0.54
N GLU A 308 -36.54 3.00 -1.06
CA GLU A 308 -36.11 3.42 -2.39
C GLU A 308 -35.18 2.40 -3.00
N LEU A 309 -35.36 2.10 -4.28
CA LEU A 309 -34.41 1.31 -5.07
C LEU A 309 -33.50 2.25 -5.84
N ILE A 310 -32.21 1.99 -5.82
CA ILE A 310 -31.17 2.79 -6.47
C ILE A 310 -30.24 1.86 -7.25
N GLY A 311 -30.22 1.98 -8.57
CA GLY A 311 -29.22 1.33 -9.42
C GLY A 311 -28.01 2.24 -9.58
N GLN A 312 -26.80 1.70 -9.43
CA GLN A 312 -25.56 2.45 -9.62
C GLN A 312 -24.64 1.75 -10.62
N LEU A 313 -23.89 2.56 -11.36
CA LEU A 313 -22.79 2.11 -12.22
C LEU A 313 -21.60 3.02 -12.03
N ARG A 314 -20.41 2.43 -11.84
CA ARG A 314 -19.12 3.11 -11.92
C ARG A 314 -18.27 2.41 -12.95
N GLN A 315 -17.62 3.19 -13.81
CA GLN A 315 -16.73 2.67 -14.84
C GLN A 315 -15.55 3.61 -14.97
N GLN A 316 -14.37 3.06 -15.34
CA GLN A 316 -13.20 3.84 -15.73
C GLN A 316 -12.15 2.98 -16.42
N THR A 317 -11.32 3.62 -17.26
CA THR A 317 -10.23 2.99 -18.01
C THR A 317 -8.94 3.83 -17.91
N PRO A 318 -8.42 4.09 -16.70
CA PRO A 318 -7.26 4.96 -16.51
C PRO A 318 -5.98 4.32 -17.07
N PHE A 319 -5.06 5.17 -17.54
CA PHE A 319 -3.70 4.77 -17.85
C PHE A 319 -2.66 5.73 -17.28
N SER A 320 -1.43 5.25 -17.15
CA SER A 320 -0.28 6.03 -16.70
C SER A 320 0.99 5.53 -17.36
N LEU A 321 1.78 6.45 -17.90
CA LEU A 321 3.14 6.24 -18.42
C LEU A 321 4.12 7.04 -17.58
N ASN A 322 5.03 6.35 -16.88
CA ASN A 322 6.10 6.97 -16.12
C ASN A 322 7.45 6.60 -16.71
N GLN A 323 8.30 7.61 -16.95
CA GLN A 323 9.65 7.46 -17.47
C GLN A 323 10.62 8.15 -16.51
N GLU A 324 11.74 7.51 -16.25
CA GLU A 324 12.76 8.03 -15.35
C GLU A 324 14.15 7.77 -15.93
N LEU A 325 14.97 8.79 -15.96
CA LEU A 325 16.39 8.71 -16.32
C LEU A 325 17.23 9.19 -15.15
N ARG A 326 18.13 8.35 -14.70
CA ARG A 326 19.09 8.63 -13.63
C ARG A 326 20.50 8.54 -14.18
N PHE A 327 21.33 9.49 -13.80
CA PHE A 327 22.73 9.54 -14.18
C PHE A 327 23.57 9.90 -12.97
N TYR A 328 24.58 9.07 -12.67
CA TYR A 328 25.49 9.25 -11.53
C TYR A 328 26.93 9.24 -12.01
N TYR A 329 27.69 10.27 -11.59
CA TYR A 329 29.07 10.41 -11.98
C TYR A 329 29.94 10.84 -10.80
N THR A 330 31.03 10.11 -10.56
CA THR A 330 32.04 10.43 -9.54
C THR A 330 33.29 10.95 -10.21
N HIS A 331 33.70 12.19 -9.88
CA HIS A 331 34.96 12.79 -10.31
C HIS A 331 35.91 12.89 -9.13
N ARG A 332 37.11 12.28 -9.25
CA ARG A 332 38.19 12.32 -8.24
C ARG A 332 37.76 11.92 -6.83
N GLU A 333 36.94 10.89 -6.68
CA GLU A 333 36.47 10.32 -5.40
C GLU A 333 35.72 11.28 -4.46
N ASN A 334 35.91 12.60 -4.58
CA ASN A 334 35.33 13.60 -3.68
C ASN A 334 34.27 14.49 -4.30
N HIS A 335 33.98 14.36 -5.60
CA HIS A 335 32.92 15.08 -6.28
C HIS A 335 31.94 14.08 -6.91
N ILE A 336 30.70 14.08 -6.44
CA ILE A 336 29.66 13.20 -6.96
C ILE A 336 28.54 14.05 -7.54
N PHE A 337 28.13 13.74 -8.75
CA PHE A 337 27.02 14.37 -9.46
C PHE A 337 25.92 13.34 -9.67
N SER A 338 24.66 13.73 -9.42
CA SER A 338 23.48 12.94 -9.70
C SER A 338 22.48 13.80 -10.46
N LEU A 339 22.07 13.35 -11.63
CA LEU A 339 20.98 13.95 -12.39
C LEU A 339 19.84 12.95 -12.47
N GLU A 340 18.66 13.39 -12.06
CA GLU A 340 17.43 12.59 -12.12
C GLU A 340 16.38 13.38 -12.89
N LEU A 341 15.82 12.77 -13.94
CA LEU A 341 14.75 13.34 -14.75
C LEU A 341 13.57 12.38 -14.72
N GLN A 342 12.38 12.89 -14.50
CA GLN A 342 11.14 12.11 -14.50
C GLN A 342 10.09 12.78 -15.38
N HIS A 343 9.35 11.98 -16.14
CA HIS A 343 8.16 12.37 -16.88
C HIS A 343 7.01 11.43 -16.57
N LEU A 344 5.85 11.97 -16.22
CA LEU A 344 4.60 11.24 -16.01
C LEU A 344 3.53 11.80 -16.94
N ALA A 345 2.92 10.93 -17.74
CA ALA A 345 1.67 11.20 -18.44
C ALA A 345 0.59 10.27 -17.91
N GLN A 346 -0.55 10.79 -17.50
CA GLN A 346 -1.65 10.03 -16.90
C GLN A 346 -2.99 10.56 -17.38
N GLU A 347 -3.94 9.68 -17.58
CA GLU A 347 -5.34 10.01 -17.84
C GLU A 347 -6.26 9.16 -16.98
N GLU A 348 -7.30 9.77 -16.41
CA GLU A 348 -8.35 9.17 -15.59
C GLU A 348 -9.69 9.60 -16.11
N ASP A 349 -10.61 8.65 -16.32
CA ASP A 349 -11.89 8.85 -17.00
C ASP A 349 -13.10 8.30 -16.21
N PRO A 350 -13.22 8.59 -14.89
CA PRO A 350 -14.27 8.00 -14.09
C PRO A 350 -15.68 8.47 -14.53
N PHE A 351 -16.54 7.49 -14.81
CA PHE A 351 -17.95 7.66 -15.06
C PHE A 351 -18.77 7.20 -13.87
N TYR A 352 -19.81 7.95 -13.49
CA TYR A 352 -20.76 7.54 -12.45
C TYR A 352 -22.20 7.76 -12.89
N ARG A 353 -23.05 6.76 -12.64
CA ARG A 353 -24.51 6.82 -12.85
C ARG A 353 -25.24 6.39 -11.59
N ALA A 354 -26.33 7.11 -11.28
CA ALA A 354 -27.30 6.70 -10.28
C ALA A 354 -28.73 6.83 -10.86
N ILE A 355 -29.49 5.74 -10.76
CA ILE A 355 -30.91 5.69 -11.12
C ILE A 355 -31.74 5.67 -9.85
N LYS A 356 -32.57 6.67 -9.60
CA LYS A 356 -33.30 6.88 -8.35
C LYS A 356 -34.79 7.03 -8.59
N GLN A 357 -35.60 6.55 -7.65
CA GLN A 357 -37.08 6.72 -7.70
C GLN A 357 -37.51 8.11 -7.21
N PHE A 358 -36.72 8.73 -6.32
CA PHE A 358 -37.06 10.05 -5.81
C PHE A 358 -35.99 11.06 -6.23
N GLN A 359 -36.50 12.29 -6.55
CA GLN A 359 -35.61 13.38 -6.93
C GLN A 359 -34.59 13.68 -5.83
N PRO A 360 -33.29 13.49 -6.10
CA PRO A 360 -32.24 13.96 -5.20
C PRO A 360 -31.91 15.41 -5.48
N PHE A 361 -31.43 16.12 -4.47
CA PHE A 361 -30.80 17.44 -4.63
C PHE A 361 -31.63 18.51 -5.41
N GLY A 362 -32.93 18.57 -5.20
CA GLY A 362 -33.84 19.47 -5.94
C GLY A 362 -33.50 20.97 -5.89
N ARG A 363 -32.53 21.38 -5.07
CA ARG A 363 -31.98 22.74 -5.07
C ARG A 363 -30.73 22.90 -5.95
N VAL A 364 -30.15 21.80 -6.42
CA VAL A 364 -28.92 21.78 -7.23
C VAL A 364 -29.19 21.29 -8.63
N LEU A 365 -30.09 20.30 -8.78
CA LEU A 365 -30.41 19.69 -10.06
C LEU A 365 -31.83 20.05 -10.48
N ASP A 366 -31.95 20.68 -11.65
CA ASP A 366 -33.25 20.94 -12.31
C ASP A 366 -33.60 19.74 -13.23
N LEU A 367 -34.03 18.65 -12.59
CA LEU A 367 -34.36 17.39 -13.26
C LEU A 367 -35.72 17.47 -13.94
N ASN A 368 -35.81 16.85 -15.13
CA ASN A 368 -37.10 16.61 -15.77
C ASN A 368 -37.95 15.68 -14.89
N GLN A 369 -39.13 16.17 -14.47
CA GLN A 369 -40.02 15.50 -13.53
C GLN A 369 -40.94 14.48 -14.20
N ASP A 370 -41.12 14.55 -15.52
CA ASP A 370 -41.96 13.66 -16.30
C ASP A 370 -41.27 12.35 -16.65
N GLN A 371 -40.60 11.75 -15.67
CA GLN A 371 -39.85 10.50 -15.81
C GLN A 371 -40.29 9.49 -14.73
N GLU A 372 -40.20 8.21 -15.06
CA GLU A 372 -40.47 7.13 -14.11
C GLU A 372 -39.37 7.08 -13.03
N ASN A 373 -38.11 7.27 -13.45
CA ASN A 373 -36.94 7.31 -12.59
C ASN A 373 -36.02 8.46 -12.98
N PHE A 374 -35.25 8.96 -12.01
CA PHE A 374 -34.20 9.96 -12.21
C PHE A 374 -32.87 9.28 -12.51
N ASN A 375 -32.51 9.22 -13.80
CA ASN A 375 -31.23 8.67 -14.26
C ASN A 375 -30.19 9.79 -14.40
N ILE A 376 -29.36 9.97 -13.35
CA ILE A 376 -28.35 11.03 -13.24
C ILE A 376 -26.99 10.45 -13.52
N ASN A 377 -26.26 11.10 -14.40
CA ASN A 377 -24.95 10.64 -14.87
C ASN A 377 -23.92 11.76 -14.74
N GLN A 378 -22.66 11.38 -14.56
CA GLN A 378 -21.53 12.28 -14.67
C GLN A 378 -20.36 11.61 -15.39
N ASP A 379 -19.89 12.26 -16.45
CA ASP A 379 -18.60 12.01 -17.07
C ASP A 379 -17.54 12.90 -16.43
N ARG A 380 -16.35 12.34 -16.19
CA ARG A 380 -15.17 13.08 -15.74
C ARG A 380 -13.95 12.63 -16.54
N ASN A 381 -13.05 13.55 -16.83
CA ASN A 381 -11.76 13.25 -17.44
C ASN A 381 -10.70 14.14 -16.78
N VAL A 382 -9.61 13.54 -16.30
CA VAL A 382 -8.46 14.24 -15.73
C VAL A 382 -7.21 13.80 -16.48
N LYS A 383 -6.55 14.75 -17.14
CA LYS A 383 -5.25 14.54 -17.79
C LYS A 383 -4.16 15.19 -16.97
N THR A 384 -3.08 14.47 -16.73
CA THR A 384 -1.93 14.95 -15.97
C THR A 384 -0.66 14.76 -16.79
N ASP A 385 0.11 15.83 -16.95
CA ASP A 385 1.49 15.82 -17.50
C ASP A 385 2.41 16.44 -16.46
N LYS A 386 3.43 15.68 -16.02
CA LYS A 386 4.38 16.13 -14.99
C LYS A 386 5.80 15.89 -15.44
N ILE A 387 6.62 16.93 -15.35
CA ILE A 387 8.05 16.84 -15.58
C ILE A 387 8.77 17.27 -14.30
N GLU A 388 9.74 16.48 -13.86
CA GLU A 388 10.63 16.79 -12.75
C GLU A 388 12.08 16.61 -13.19
N GLY A 389 12.93 17.53 -12.74
CA GLY A 389 14.37 17.43 -12.90
C GLY A 389 15.08 17.83 -11.62
N LYS A 390 16.06 17.02 -11.21
CA LYS A 390 16.87 17.27 -10.01
C LYS A 390 18.35 17.00 -10.30
N LEU A 391 19.20 17.96 -9.94
CA LEU A 391 20.64 17.86 -9.98
C LEU A 391 21.19 17.96 -8.56
N ASP A 392 21.85 16.91 -8.08
CA ASP A 392 22.59 16.91 -6.82
C ASP A 392 24.10 16.98 -7.10
N TYR A 393 24.78 17.80 -6.35
CA TYR A 393 26.23 17.83 -6.28
C TYR A 393 26.69 17.61 -4.85
N TYR A 394 27.45 16.53 -4.63
CA TYR A 394 28.07 16.23 -3.35
C TYR A 394 29.55 16.57 -3.40
N PHE A 395 30.00 17.30 -2.39
CA PHE A 395 31.42 17.57 -2.17
C PHE A 395 31.87 16.93 -0.86
N ILE A 396 32.70 15.91 -0.97
CA ILE A 396 33.24 15.18 0.18
C ILE A 396 34.47 15.94 0.69
N LEU A 397 34.35 16.60 1.85
CA LEU A 397 35.44 17.28 2.53
C LEU A 397 36.36 16.31 3.26
N SER A 398 35.76 15.26 3.84
CA SER A 398 36.46 14.21 4.57
C SER A 398 35.55 12.97 4.67
N PRO A 399 36.08 11.81 5.08
CA PRO A 399 35.22 10.63 5.35
C PRO A 399 34.11 10.88 6.38
N LYS A 400 34.15 11.99 7.10
CA LYS A 400 33.17 12.36 8.14
C LYS A 400 32.36 13.60 7.82
N SER A 401 32.53 14.22 6.64
CA SER A 401 31.79 15.43 6.31
C SER A 401 31.66 15.63 4.80
N ASN A 402 30.47 16.02 4.37
CA ASN A 402 30.19 16.40 2.99
C ASN A 402 29.13 17.53 2.92
N PHE A 403 29.19 18.28 1.84
CA PHE A 403 28.13 19.19 1.41
C PHE A 403 27.32 18.54 0.30
N ASN A 404 26.01 18.79 0.29
CA ASN A 404 25.13 18.49 -0.82
C ASN A 404 24.41 19.76 -1.27
N LEU A 405 24.63 20.14 -2.51
CA LEU A 405 23.87 21.19 -3.19
C LEU A 405 22.89 20.53 -4.14
N THR A 406 21.59 20.81 -3.99
CA THR A 406 20.53 20.32 -4.86
C THR A 406 19.88 21.47 -5.60
N LEU A 407 19.71 21.33 -6.90
CA LEU A 407 18.90 22.23 -7.73
C LEU A 407 17.78 21.39 -8.36
N GLY A 408 16.57 21.90 -8.38
CA GLY A 408 15.48 21.16 -8.99
C GLY A 408 14.36 22.02 -9.52
N VAL A 409 13.59 21.43 -10.42
CA VAL A 409 12.39 21.99 -11.02
C VAL A 409 11.30 20.95 -11.13
N THR A 410 10.05 21.37 -10.92
CA THR A 410 8.84 20.57 -11.15
C THR A 410 7.84 21.41 -11.93
N ASP A 411 7.29 20.89 -13.01
CA ASP A 411 6.17 21.48 -13.76
C ASP A 411 5.07 20.42 -13.88
N VAL A 412 3.89 20.70 -13.32
CA VAL A 412 2.71 19.84 -13.38
C VAL A 412 1.63 20.60 -14.12
N ARG A 413 1.02 19.95 -15.10
CA ARG A 413 -0.16 20.43 -15.81
C ARG A 413 -1.25 19.42 -15.66
N GLN A 414 -2.43 19.89 -15.28
CA GLN A 414 -3.62 19.06 -15.18
C GLN A 414 -4.77 19.75 -15.89
N ASP A 415 -5.52 18.99 -16.68
CA ASP A 415 -6.75 19.38 -17.32
C ASP A 415 -7.89 18.53 -16.76
N PHE A 416 -8.95 19.15 -16.27
CA PHE A 416 -10.13 18.48 -15.73
C PHE A 416 -11.38 18.97 -16.41
N ASP A 417 -12.06 18.04 -17.07
CA ASP A 417 -13.37 18.22 -17.68
C ASP A 417 -14.39 17.32 -16.99
N SER A 418 -15.57 17.86 -16.66
CA SER A 418 -16.69 17.05 -16.20
C SER A 418 -18.04 17.69 -16.55
N SER A 419 -19.05 16.85 -16.74
CA SER A 419 -20.43 17.28 -16.95
C SER A 419 -21.42 16.35 -16.28
N ILE A 420 -22.46 16.93 -15.64
CA ILE A 420 -23.58 16.21 -15.09
C ILE A 420 -24.75 16.33 -16.07
N PHE A 421 -25.46 15.23 -16.35
CA PHE A 421 -26.59 15.16 -17.26
C PHE A 421 -27.62 14.13 -16.81
N GLN A 422 -28.87 14.27 -17.30
CA GLN A 422 -29.92 13.30 -17.09
C GLN A 422 -30.16 12.50 -18.38
N ILE A 423 -30.34 11.19 -18.28
CA ILE A 423 -30.87 10.36 -19.36
C ILE A 423 -32.37 10.17 -19.12
N LEU A 424 -33.21 10.54 -20.11
CA LEU A 424 -34.66 10.45 -20.03
C LEU A 424 -35.15 9.03 -20.39
N ASP A 425 -36.40 8.68 -20.04
CA ASP A 425 -37.00 7.37 -20.30
C ASP A 425 -37.01 6.97 -21.78
N ASN A 426 -36.99 7.97 -22.69
CA ASN A 426 -36.87 7.77 -24.13
C ASN A 426 -35.40 7.59 -24.61
N ASN A 427 -34.45 7.44 -23.71
CA ASN A 427 -32.99 7.36 -23.92
C ASN A 427 -32.34 8.60 -24.53
N THR A 428 -32.97 9.77 -24.45
CA THR A 428 -32.32 11.02 -24.86
C THR A 428 -31.57 11.63 -23.69
N THR A 429 -30.44 12.27 -23.98
CA THR A 429 -29.63 12.97 -22.99
C THR A 429 -30.10 14.39 -22.83
N GLN A 430 -30.44 14.81 -21.63
CA GLN A 430 -30.73 16.18 -21.24
C GLN A 430 -29.51 16.76 -20.51
N ASN A 431 -28.80 17.67 -21.16
CA ASN A 431 -27.73 18.45 -20.53
C ASN A 431 -28.34 19.61 -19.74
N PHE A 432 -27.74 19.93 -18.60
CA PHE A 432 -28.16 21.10 -17.81
C PHE A 432 -27.40 22.35 -18.30
N ASN A 433 -28.16 23.46 -18.52
CA ASN A 433 -27.58 24.76 -18.88
C ASN A 433 -27.15 25.54 -17.64
N ASP A 434 -26.41 24.87 -16.75
CA ASP A 434 -25.88 25.45 -15.51
C ASP A 434 -24.37 25.23 -15.42
N ASN A 435 -23.60 26.32 -15.40
CA ASN A 435 -22.18 26.30 -15.29
C ASN A 435 -21.68 25.63 -13.95
N ASN A 436 -22.54 25.57 -12.92
CA ASN A 436 -22.22 24.88 -11.70
C ASN A 436 -22.19 23.35 -11.86
N LEU A 437 -22.73 22.79 -12.93
CA LEU A 437 -22.79 21.35 -13.20
C LEU A 437 -21.76 20.90 -14.23
N ILE A 438 -20.84 21.82 -14.62
CA ILE A 438 -19.78 21.58 -15.60
C ILE A 438 -18.46 22.05 -15.00
N ASN A 439 -17.42 21.26 -15.16
CA ASN A 439 -16.05 21.68 -14.88
C ASN A 439 -15.26 21.73 -16.17
N ARG A 440 -14.46 22.78 -16.33
CA ARG A 440 -13.38 22.95 -17.30
C ARG A 440 -12.27 23.69 -16.59
N VAL A 441 -11.29 22.95 -16.11
CA VAL A 441 -10.23 23.47 -15.25
C VAL A 441 -8.89 23.12 -15.86
N ASN A 442 -8.05 24.13 -16.12
CA ASN A 442 -6.65 23.96 -16.46
C ASN A 442 -5.82 24.42 -15.26
N PHE A 443 -5.10 23.51 -14.64
CA PHE A 443 -4.25 23.78 -13.49
C PHE A 443 -2.79 23.59 -13.85
N ARG A 444 -1.95 24.56 -13.50
CA ARG A 444 -0.49 24.45 -13.62
C ARG A 444 0.18 24.77 -12.30
N PHE A 445 1.02 23.86 -11.86
CA PHE A 445 1.88 24.00 -10.70
C PHE A 445 3.35 24.00 -11.13
N GLN A 446 4.13 24.96 -10.64
CA GLN A 446 5.55 25.04 -10.88
C GLN A 446 6.29 25.25 -9.56
N ASP A 447 7.39 24.52 -9.38
CA ASP A 447 8.32 24.65 -8.25
C ASP A 447 9.74 24.68 -8.78
N ALA A 448 10.48 25.76 -8.49
CA ALA A 448 11.92 25.82 -8.70
C ALA A 448 12.60 25.97 -7.34
N TYR A 449 13.57 25.12 -7.05
CA TYR A 449 14.19 25.10 -5.72
C TYR A 449 15.69 24.90 -5.73
N ALA A 450 16.32 25.42 -4.67
CA ALA A 450 17.73 25.20 -4.36
C ALA A 450 17.86 24.80 -2.89
N ALA A 451 18.56 23.70 -2.62
CA ALA A 451 18.81 23.21 -1.27
C ALA A 451 20.29 23.06 -0.97
N LEU A 452 20.68 23.34 0.26
CA LEU A 452 22.02 23.12 0.78
C LEU A 452 21.94 22.32 2.07
N HIS A 453 22.61 21.16 2.11
CA HIS A 453 22.77 20.32 3.29
C HIS A 453 24.23 20.17 3.65
N TYR A 454 24.54 20.09 4.93
CA TYR A 454 25.89 19.83 5.44
C TYR A 454 25.88 18.69 6.43
N ARG A 455 26.39 17.54 6.02
CA ARG A 455 26.53 16.38 6.88
C ARG A 455 27.89 16.37 7.55
N PHE A 456 27.94 16.15 8.87
CA PHE A 456 29.19 15.93 9.59
C PHE A 456 29.01 14.98 10.79
N ILE A 457 30.08 14.20 11.08
CA ILE A 457 30.13 13.21 12.14
C ILE A 457 31.04 13.70 13.25
N LYS A 458 30.56 13.79 14.49
CA LYS A 458 31.31 14.15 15.68
C LYS A 458 31.02 13.20 16.83
N GLY A 459 32.00 12.33 17.18
CA GLY A 459 31.82 11.29 18.18
C GLY A 459 30.70 10.32 17.77
N ILE A 460 29.70 10.15 18.61
CA ILE A 460 28.51 9.29 18.37
C ILE A 460 27.43 9.96 17.55
N PHE A 461 27.59 11.26 17.21
CA PHE A 461 26.58 12.04 16.53
C PHE A 461 26.90 12.20 15.05
N THR A 462 25.88 12.02 14.21
CA THR A 462 25.86 12.50 12.83
C THR A 462 24.81 13.61 12.74
N PHE A 463 25.24 14.79 12.31
CA PHE A 463 24.36 15.95 12.10
C PHE A 463 24.20 16.17 10.60
N ASP A 464 22.98 16.50 10.19
CA ASP A 464 22.62 16.79 8.81
C ASP A 464 21.61 17.96 8.78
N PRO A 465 22.04 19.19 9.09
CA PRO A 465 21.22 20.37 8.90
C PRO A 465 21.12 20.74 7.43
N GLY A 466 19.95 21.23 7.05
CA GLY A 466 19.66 21.65 5.69
C GLY A 466 18.76 22.86 5.61
N VAL A 467 18.80 23.49 4.45
CA VAL A 467 17.91 24.58 4.09
C VAL A 467 17.56 24.46 2.63
N THR A 468 16.29 24.70 2.31
CA THR A 468 15.78 24.77 0.92
C THR A 468 15.06 26.08 0.69
N LEU A 469 15.34 26.71 -0.43
CA LEU A 469 14.62 27.87 -0.93
C LEU A 469 13.78 27.42 -2.13
N HIS A 470 12.48 27.68 -2.07
CA HIS A 470 11.52 27.40 -3.14
C HIS A 470 10.99 28.68 -3.74
N TYR A 471 10.69 28.61 -5.03
CA TYR A 471 9.84 29.55 -5.73
C TYR A 471 8.69 28.79 -6.37
N TYR A 472 7.48 29.00 -5.83
CA TYR A 472 6.25 28.39 -6.31
C TYR A 472 5.48 29.33 -7.21
N LYS A 473 4.84 28.76 -8.25
CA LYS A 473 3.82 29.42 -9.03
C LYS A 473 2.69 28.46 -9.33
N THR A 474 1.46 28.86 -9.01
CA THR A 474 0.23 28.16 -9.36
C THR A 474 -0.60 29.00 -10.30
N THR A 475 -1.28 28.37 -11.25
CA THR A 475 -2.24 29.03 -12.14
C THR A 475 -3.41 28.09 -12.34
N THR A 476 -4.60 28.56 -12.04
CA THR A 476 -5.87 27.84 -12.24
C THR A 476 -6.74 28.67 -13.18
N ASP A 477 -7.06 28.11 -14.35
CA ASP A 477 -7.93 28.73 -15.36
C ASP A 477 -9.24 27.96 -15.41
N GLN A 478 -10.35 28.64 -15.17
CA GLN A 478 -11.70 28.06 -15.12
C GLN A 478 -12.72 28.97 -15.83
N VAL A 479 -13.95 28.52 -15.95
CA VAL A 479 -15.04 29.26 -16.61
C VAL A 479 -15.20 30.66 -16.02
N ASN A 480 -14.97 30.86 -14.72
CA ASN A 480 -15.19 32.15 -14.03
C ASN A 480 -13.93 33.02 -13.99
N GLY A 481 -12.81 32.58 -14.53
CA GLY A 481 -11.58 33.37 -14.64
C GLY A 481 -10.31 32.64 -14.29
N ILE A 482 -9.21 33.41 -14.29
CA ILE A 482 -7.86 32.89 -14.02
C ILE A 482 -7.40 33.38 -12.65
N ILE A 483 -6.93 32.49 -11.83
CA ILE A 483 -6.28 32.76 -10.54
C ILE A 483 -4.81 32.35 -10.67
N SER A 484 -3.89 33.24 -10.35
CA SER A 484 -2.45 32.94 -10.41
C SER A 484 -1.74 33.54 -9.21
N ASP A 485 -1.04 32.68 -8.46
CA ASP A 485 -0.26 33.05 -7.29
C ASP A 485 1.20 32.64 -7.44
N SER A 486 2.09 33.44 -6.86
CA SER A 486 3.51 33.10 -6.76
C SER A 486 4.11 33.58 -5.45
N TYR A 487 4.95 32.76 -4.84
CA TYR A 487 5.64 33.12 -3.60
C TYR A 487 6.91 32.32 -3.40
N SER A 488 7.83 32.88 -2.61
CA SER A 488 9.05 32.19 -2.19
C SER A 488 8.88 31.65 -0.78
N PHE A 489 9.45 30.49 -0.53
CA PHE A 489 9.40 29.83 0.75
C PHE A 489 10.78 29.33 1.19
N PHE A 490 11.20 29.73 2.37
CA PHE A 490 12.42 29.28 3.02
C PHE A 490 12.10 28.16 4.02
N ARG A 491 12.78 27.03 3.86
CA ARG A 491 12.50 25.82 4.61
C ARG A 491 13.77 25.28 5.28
N PRO A 492 13.88 25.36 6.60
CA PRO A 492 14.90 24.63 7.34
C PRO A 492 14.45 23.17 7.58
N ASP A 493 15.40 22.27 7.57
CA ASP A 493 15.25 20.90 8.06
C ASP A 493 16.52 20.45 8.77
N PHE A 494 16.40 19.45 9.63
CA PHE A 494 17.58 18.85 10.25
C PHE A 494 17.33 17.39 10.61
N ARG A 495 18.43 16.67 10.62
CA ARG A 495 18.49 15.30 11.12
C ARG A 495 19.67 15.14 12.06
N VAL A 496 19.46 14.47 13.18
CA VAL A 496 20.50 14.10 14.13
C VAL A 496 20.39 12.60 14.38
N LEU A 497 21.44 11.87 14.10
CA LEU A 497 21.57 10.46 14.43
C LEU A 497 22.61 10.30 15.54
N MET A 498 22.26 9.55 16.59
CA MET A 498 23.13 9.18 17.69
C MET A 498 23.35 7.66 17.65
N LYS A 499 24.57 7.23 17.40
CA LYS A 499 25.00 5.82 17.51
C LYS A 499 25.46 5.55 18.94
N LEU A 500 24.51 5.13 19.80
CA LEU A 500 24.80 4.81 21.22
C LEU A 500 25.69 3.57 21.32
N LYS A 501 25.44 2.58 20.45
CA LYS A 501 26.24 1.38 20.17
C LYS A 501 26.12 1.03 18.69
N GLU A 502 26.89 0.10 18.20
CA GLU A 502 26.75 -0.41 16.82
C GLU A 502 25.35 -0.99 16.53
N SER A 503 24.68 -1.50 17.55
CA SER A 503 23.35 -2.08 17.50
C SER A 503 22.26 -1.20 18.10
N GLU A 504 22.56 0.06 18.45
CA GLU A 504 21.64 0.93 19.19
C GLU A 504 21.74 2.36 18.69
N THR A 505 20.64 2.86 18.12
CA THR A 505 20.57 4.19 17.50
C THR A 505 19.37 4.99 18.01
N LEU A 506 19.55 6.29 18.13
CA LEU A 506 18.50 7.26 18.37
C LEU A 506 18.57 8.31 17.28
N ARG A 507 17.42 8.59 16.63
CA ARG A 507 17.34 9.52 15.51
C ARG A 507 16.27 10.57 15.76
N LEU A 508 16.64 11.83 15.60
CA LEU A 508 15.72 12.96 15.63
C LEU A 508 15.69 13.60 14.24
N ILE A 509 14.47 13.79 13.72
CA ILE A 509 14.23 14.40 12.42
C ILE A 509 13.20 15.51 12.58
N TYR A 510 13.53 16.72 12.09
CA TYR A 510 12.58 17.79 11.89
C TYR A 510 12.49 18.11 10.41
N GLN A 511 11.26 18.21 9.92
CA GLN A 511 11.00 18.66 8.55
C GLN A 511 9.72 19.48 8.48
N SER A 512 9.71 20.41 7.55
CA SER A 512 8.51 21.14 7.16
C SER A 512 8.15 20.83 5.71
N THR A 513 6.87 20.87 5.37
CA THR A 513 6.36 20.51 4.05
C THR A 513 5.24 21.46 3.65
N ARG A 514 5.24 21.91 2.40
CA ARG A 514 4.10 22.55 1.75
C ARG A 514 3.33 21.50 0.98
N GLN A 515 2.04 21.39 1.23
CA GLN A 515 1.15 20.48 0.50
C GLN A 515 0.17 21.28 -0.35
N PHE A 516 0.24 21.06 -1.64
CA PHE A 516 -0.70 21.57 -2.63
C PHE A 516 -1.80 20.51 -2.86
N THR A 517 -2.97 20.98 -3.25
CA THR A 517 -4.13 20.13 -3.49
C THR A 517 -4.18 19.58 -4.91
N ASP A 518 -5.06 18.62 -5.15
CA ASP A 518 -5.39 18.12 -6.48
C ASP A 518 -6.41 19.03 -7.20
N ILE A 519 -6.57 18.82 -8.51
CA ILE A 519 -7.43 19.61 -9.36
C ILE A 519 -8.91 19.50 -9.00
N ASN A 520 -9.40 18.38 -8.47
CA ASN A 520 -10.80 18.22 -8.07
C ASN A 520 -11.16 19.17 -6.93
N ASN A 521 -10.23 19.38 -5.98
CA ASN A 521 -10.44 20.31 -4.88
C ASN A 521 -10.44 21.78 -5.32
N LEU A 522 -9.93 22.09 -6.51
CA LEU A 522 -9.94 23.44 -7.10
C LEU A 522 -11.17 23.69 -7.98
N ALA A 523 -11.84 22.65 -8.45
CA ALA A 523 -12.93 22.72 -9.43
C ALA A 523 -14.19 23.40 -8.86
N GLU A 524 -14.66 24.46 -9.51
CA GLU A 524 -15.82 25.24 -9.04
C GLU A 524 -17.18 24.59 -9.29
N GLY A 525 -17.30 23.71 -10.29
CA GLY A 525 -18.51 22.96 -10.57
C GLY A 525 -18.68 21.77 -9.63
N PHE A 526 -19.93 21.31 -9.51
CA PHE A 526 -20.25 20.15 -8.70
C PHE A 526 -19.69 18.86 -9.29
N ILE A 527 -19.25 17.97 -8.39
CA ILE A 527 -18.87 16.59 -8.68
C ILE A 527 -19.86 15.66 -7.96
N PHE A 528 -20.52 14.79 -8.71
CA PHE A 528 -21.49 13.82 -8.19
C PHE A 528 -20.77 12.59 -7.66
N ARG A 529 -20.51 12.54 -6.35
CA ARG A 529 -19.69 11.52 -5.71
C ARG A 529 -20.39 10.18 -5.54
N ASN A 530 -21.66 10.23 -5.13
CA ASN A 530 -22.56 9.08 -4.99
C ASN A 530 -24.02 9.54 -4.95
N TYR A 531 -24.96 8.60 -4.86
CA TYR A 531 -26.40 8.82 -4.93
C TYR A 531 -26.96 9.88 -3.94
N ASN A 532 -26.23 10.22 -2.87
CA ASN A 532 -26.64 11.18 -1.85
C ASN A 532 -25.56 12.23 -1.50
N SER A 533 -24.52 12.39 -2.34
CA SER A 533 -23.42 13.32 -2.03
C SER A 533 -22.90 14.04 -3.27
N PHE A 534 -22.86 15.37 -3.19
CA PHE A 534 -22.11 16.24 -4.08
C PHE A 534 -20.84 16.75 -3.42
N PHE A 535 -19.87 17.05 -4.26
CA PHE A 535 -18.67 17.77 -3.86
C PHE A 535 -18.48 19.00 -4.75
N ARG A 536 -17.97 20.08 -4.18
CA ARG A 536 -17.58 21.29 -4.88
C ARG A 536 -16.20 21.73 -4.38
N GLY A 537 -15.27 21.96 -5.28
CA GLY A 537 -13.96 22.49 -4.96
C GLY A 537 -13.99 24.00 -4.69
N ASN A 538 -12.81 24.55 -4.45
CA ASN A 538 -12.59 25.97 -4.20
C ASN A 538 -11.28 26.40 -4.87
N PRO A 539 -11.35 27.27 -5.89
CA PRO A 539 -10.17 27.71 -6.64
C PRO A 539 -9.19 28.59 -5.81
N ASN A 540 -9.67 29.13 -4.67
CA ASN A 540 -8.89 30.00 -3.78
C ASN A 540 -8.15 29.19 -2.68
N LEU A 541 -8.04 27.87 -2.80
CA LEU A 541 -7.32 27.08 -1.82
C LEU A 541 -5.82 27.39 -1.83
N GLU A 542 -5.30 27.64 -0.64
CA GLU A 542 -3.89 27.82 -0.39
C GLU A 542 -3.22 26.51 0.00
N ALA A 543 -1.90 26.42 -0.19
CA ALA A 543 -1.14 25.26 0.26
C ALA A 543 -1.14 25.13 1.78
N ALA A 544 -1.39 23.91 2.27
CA ALA A 544 -1.25 23.58 3.68
C ALA A 544 0.22 23.53 4.11
N PHE A 545 0.49 23.83 5.37
CA PHE A 545 1.83 23.84 5.93
C PHE A 545 1.96 22.83 7.08
N PHE A 546 2.92 21.92 6.96
CA PHE A 546 3.18 20.88 7.94
C PHE A 546 4.52 21.08 8.60
N ASN A 547 4.56 20.94 9.92
CA ASN A 547 5.76 20.76 10.71
C ASN A 547 5.73 19.38 11.35
N VAL A 548 6.76 18.59 11.15
CA VAL A 548 6.85 17.23 11.69
C VAL A 548 8.16 17.06 12.46
N LEU A 549 8.04 16.57 13.69
CA LEU A 549 9.18 16.18 14.52
C LEU A 549 9.05 14.70 14.84
N ASN A 550 10.04 13.91 14.44
CA ASN A 550 10.10 12.46 14.68
C ASN A 550 11.30 12.09 15.53
N LEU A 551 11.08 11.29 16.56
CA LEU A 551 12.11 10.66 17.37
C LEU A 551 11.99 9.15 17.26
N ASN A 552 13.02 8.50 16.70
CA ASN A 552 13.06 7.06 16.50
C ASN A 552 14.19 6.45 17.33
N TYR A 553 13.88 5.44 18.12
CA TYR A 553 14.83 4.64 18.86
C TYR A 553 14.81 3.21 18.35
N GLN A 554 15.99 2.65 18.13
CA GLN A 554 16.19 1.28 17.68
C GLN A 554 17.31 0.63 18.45
N SER A 555 17.08 -0.58 18.98
CA SER A 555 18.09 -1.43 19.62
C SER A 555 17.92 -2.87 19.15
N ILE A 556 18.99 -3.45 18.57
CA ILE A 556 18.97 -4.78 17.99
C ILE A 556 20.10 -5.59 18.59
N ASN A 557 19.76 -6.65 19.30
CA ASN A 557 20.75 -7.53 19.89
C ASN A 557 20.60 -8.94 19.33
N ILE A 558 21.40 -9.26 18.31
CA ILE A 558 21.41 -10.56 17.66
C ILE A 558 21.92 -11.71 18.55
N PHE A 559 22.66 -11.42 19.63
CA PHE A 559 23.21 -12.44 20.53
C PHE A 559 22.18 -12.94 21.54
N ASN A 560 21.36 -12.02 22.08
CA ASN A 560 20.30 -12.37 23.03
C ASN A 560 18.90 -12.31 22.39
N PHE A 561 18.85 -12.10 21.05
CA PHE A 561 17.62 -12.02 20.25
C PHE A 561 16.57 -11.08 20.83
N THR A 562 17.00 -9.88 21.22
CA THR A 562 16.11 -8.82 21.74
C THR A 562 16.14 -7.66 20.78
N ASN A 563 14.98 -7.31 20.22
CA ASN A 563 14.79 -6.15 19.36
C ASN A 563 13.81 -5.18 20.02
N ILE A 564 14.17 -3.91 20.04
CA ILE A 564 13.34 -2.84 20.61
C ILE A 564 13.26 -1.72 19.60
N PHE A 565 12.03 -1.31 19.29
CA PHE A 565 11.74 -0.16 18.42
C PHE A 565 10.80 0.77 19.16
N ALA A 566 11.05 2.07 19.07
CA ALA A 566 10.13 3.08 19.56
C ALA A 566 10.14 4.27 18.62
N ASN A 567 8.96 4.81 18.35
CA ASN A 567 8.76 6.00 17.53
C ASN A 567 7.84 6.95 18.27
N LEU A 568 8.23 8.23 18.33
CA LEU A 568 7.41 9.34 18.76
C LEU A 568 7.34 10.35 17.62
N SER A 569 6.15 10.73 17.21
CA SER A 569 5.93 11.71 16.14
C SER A 569 4.97 12.79 16.63
N TYR A 570 5.34 14.02 16.38
CA TYR A 570 4.49 15.20 16.52
C TYR A 570 4.33 15.86 15.16
N SER A 571 3.10 16.15 14.78
CA SER A 571 2.79 16.89 13.56
C SER A 571 1.82 18.03 13.87
N ARG A 572 2.15 19.21 13.39
CA ARG A 572 1.26 20.37 13.34
C ARG A 572 1.01 20.73 11.89
N ARG A 573 -0.26 20.89 11.53
CA ARG A 573 -0.68 21.32 10.22
C ARG A 573 -1.47 22.61 10.35
N ASP A 574 -0.96 23.65 9.73
CA ASP A 574 -1.60 24.96 9.61
C ASP A 574 -2.21 25.09 8.21
N ASN A 575 -3.29 25.86 8.08
CA ASN A 575 -3.99 26.09 6.82
C ASN A 575 -4.41 24.78 6.13
N ALA A 576 -4.82 23.77 6.90
CA ALA A 576 -5.14 22.45 6.40
C ALA A 576 -6.32 22.50 5.43
N ILE A 577 -6.17 21.89 4.25
CA ILE A 577 -7.29 21.72 3.32
C ILE A 577 -8.22 20.66 3.91
N GLN A 578 -9.47 21.02 4.08
CA GLN A 578 -10.54 20.17 4.65
C GLN A 578 -11.86 20.39 3.94
N ASN A 579 -12.83 19.52 4.19
CA ASN A 579 -14.18 19.69 3.66
C ASN A 579 -15.07 20.34 4.71
N THR A 580 -15.80 21.39 4.31
CA THR A 580 -17.03 21.79 4.95
C THR A 580 -18.17 20.90 4.44
N THR A 581 -19.15 20.60 5.26
CA THR A 581 -20.25 19.70 4.87
C THR A 581 -21.59 20.32 5.26
N ALA A 582 -22.43 20.58 4.26
CA ALA A 582 -23.83 20.91 4.46
C ALA A 582 -24.65 19.62 4.39
N VAL A 583 -25.38 19.30 5.44
CA VAL A 583 -26.20 18.08 5.56
C VAL A 583 -27.66 18.47 5.60
N GLN A 584 -28.47 17.85 4.73
CA GLN A 584 -29.93 17.98 4.70
C GLN A 584 -30.56 16.60 4.55
N GLY A 585 -31.14 16.08 5.64
CA GLY A 585 -31.60 14.70 5.68
C GLY A 585 -30.45 13.73 5.47
N ILE A 586 -30.58 12.82 4.53
CA ILE A 586 -29.52 11.88 4.11
C ILE A 586 -28.57 12.47 3.06
N ASN A 587 -28.89 13.61 2.47
CA ASN A 587 -28.08 14.23 1.42
C ASN A 587 -27.01 15.15 2.00
N SER A 588 -25.84 15.18 1.38
CA SER A 588 -24.73 16.03 1.78
C SER A 588 -24.12 16.77 0.58
N VAL A 589 -23.74 18.01 0.80
CA VAL A 589 -22.92 18.79 -0.13
C VAL A 589 -21.65 19.16 0.62
N ARG A 590 -20.52 18.75 0.07
CA ARG A 590 -19.19 19.04 0.62
C ARG A 590 -18.49 20.08 -0.22
N SER A 591 -17.74 20.95 0.43
CA SER A 591 -16.90 21.95 -0.24
C SER A 591 -15.52 21.99 0.39
N ALA A 592 -14.50 22.11 -0.46
CA ALA A 592 -13.12 22.24 0.01
C ALA A 592 -12.85 23.65 0.58
N THR A 593 -12.15 23.72 1.71
CA THR A 593 -11.74 24.98 2.34
C THR A 593 -10.41 24.81 3.07
N ASN A 594 -9.68 25.92 3.25
CA ASN A 594 -8.59 25.95 4.20
C ASN A 594 -9.14 26.11 5.63
N SER A 595 -8.56 25.43 6.58
CA SER A 595 -8.95 25.50 7.98
C SER A 595 -8.28 26.69 8.66
N ASP A 596 -9.04 27.52 9.37
CA ASP A 596 -8.54 28.58 10.23
C ASP A 596 -7.90 28.04 11.50
N PHE A 597 -8.10 26.75 11.80
CA PHE A 597 -7.62 26.08 13.00
C PHE A 597 -6.47 25.14 12.68
N PRO A 598 -5.39 25.13 13.49
CA PRO A 598 -4.35 24.15 13.31
C PRO A 598 -4.83 22.74 13.67
N ARG A 599 -4.29 21.75 12.98
CA ARG A 599 -4.50 20.34 13.29
C ARG A 599 -3.26 19.77 13.95
N TYR A 600 -3.44 19.09 15.07
CA TYR A 600 -2.37 18.42 15.79
C TYR A 600 -2.50 16.91 15.71
N THR A 601 -1.37 16.23 15.50
CA THR A 601 -1.32 14.77 15.53
C THR A 601 -0.11 14.32 16.34
N TYR A 602 -0.35 13.42 17.32
CA TYR A 602 0.66 12.78 18.15
C TYR A 602 0.59 11.28 17.89
N THR A 603 1.71 10.69 17.52
CA THR A 603 1.82 9.25 17.35
C THR A 603 2.92 8.73 18.26
N ALA A 604 2.63 7.66 19.01
CA ALA A 604 3.61 6.93 19.78
C ALA A 604 3.47 5.45 19.48
N SER A 605 4.56 4.80 19.08
CA SER A 605 4.58 3.35 18.86
C SER A 605 5.80 2.72 19.52
N GLY A 606 5.60 1.52 20.05
CA GLY A 606 6.67 0.74 20.66
C GLY A 606 6.50 -0.74 20.35
N ARG A 607 7.61 -1.40 20.04
CA ARG A 607 7.67 -2.83 19.79
C ARG A 607 8.85 -3.43 20.50
N VAL A 608 8.64 -4.57 21.13
CA VAL A 608 9.69 -5.38 21.75
C VAL A 608 9.47 -6.81 21.33
N ASP A 609 10.49 -7.40 20.68
CA ASP A 609 10.53 -8.81 20.30
C ASP A 609 11.68 -9.48 21.03
N LYS A 610 11.43 -10.64 21.60
CA LYS A 610 12.44 -11.43 22.31
C LYS A 610 12.30 -12.91 22.05
N ARG A 611 13.44 -13.57 21.81
CA ARG A 611 13.54 -15.02 21.71
C ARG A 611 14.27 -15.59 22.93
N PHE A 612 13.65 -16.60 23.55
CA PHE A 612 14.22 -17.37 24.66
C PHE A 612 14.33 -18.83 24.25
N LYS A 613 15.50 -19.29 23.82
CA LYS A 613 15.70 -20.66 23.34
C LYS A 613 14.65 -21.00 22.26
N ASN A 614 13.67 -21.81 22.64
CA ASN A 614 12.60 -22.29 21.76
C ASN A 614 11.28 -21.51 21.90
N PHE A 615 11.30 -20.36 22.56
CA PHE A 615 10.14 -19.50 22.69
C PHE A 615 10.47 -18.13 22.10
N LYS A 616 9.52 -17.52 21.41
CA LYS A 616 9.57 -16.13 20.98
C LYS A 616 8.33 -15.40 21.49
N GLY A 617 8.49 -14.14 21.84
CA GLY A 617 7.37 -13.30 22.29
C GLY A 617 7.53 -11.89 21.77
N GLY A 618 6.42 -11.26 21.43
CA GLY A 618 6.35 -9.91 20.94
C GLY A 618 5.31 -9.09 21.71
N LEU A 619 5.60 -7.80 21.88
CA LEU A 619 4.67 -6.78 22.37
C LEU A 619 4.73 -5.60 21.43
N ASN A 620 3.56 -5.17 20.94
CA ASN A 620 3.42 -4.00 20.08
C ASN A 620 2.34 -3.08 20.64
N ILE A 621 2.68 -1.81 20.84
CA ILE A 621 1.77 -0.78 21.34
C ILE A 621 1.79 0.38 20.35
N ASN A 622 0.61 0.89 19.98
CA ASN A 622 0.49 2.02 19.08
C ASN A 622 -0.60 2.97 19.57
N PHE A 623 -0.28 4.25 19.64
CA PHE A 623 -1.17 5.36 19.99
C PHE A 623 -1.17 6.38 18.88
N ASN A 624 -2.35 6.81 18.46
CA ASN A 624 -2.54 7.92 17.55
C ASN A 624 -3.62 8.85 18.08
N TYR A 625 -3.23 10.05 18.42
CA TYR A 625 -4.12 11.11 18.89
C TYR A 625 -4.13 12.24 17.87
N SER A 626 -5.31 12.62 17.39
CA SER A 626 -5.49 13.74 16.47
C SER A 626 -6.56 14.68 16.99
N ASP A 627 -6.23 15.97 16.99
CA ASP A 627 -7.10 17.08 17.38
C ASP A 627 -7.23 18.04 16.20
N PHE A 628 -8.46 18.29 15.75
CA PHE A 628 -8.77 19.10 14.57
C PHE A 628 -10.21 19.64 14.64
N ASN A 629 -10.49 20.65 13.83
CA ASN A 629 -11.84 21.19 13.71
C ASN A 629 -12.49 20.72 12.41
N ASN A 630 -13.78 20.39 12.49
CA ASN A 630 -14.66 20.13 11.34
C ASN A 630 -15.67 21.28 11.19
N VAL A 631 -16.15 21.53 10.00
CA VAL A 631 -17.22 22.51 9.74
C VAL A 631 -18.42 21.78 9.14
N ILE A 632 -19.53 21.79 9.90
CA ILE A 632 -20.79 21.14 9.51
C ILE A 632 -21.90 22.17 9.63
N ASN A 633 -22.63 22.37 8.52
CA ASN A 633 -23.68 23.41 8.43
C ASN A 633 -23.17 24.76 8.93
N ASP A 634 -21.97 25.18 8.46
CA ASP A 634 -21.24 26.42 8.81
C ASP A 634 -20.84 26.56 10.28
N ASN A 635 -20.97 25.51 11.09
CA ASN A 635 -20.56 25.50 12.48
C ASN A 635 -19.23 24.74 12.65
N PRO A 636 -18.14 25.41 13.06
CA PRO A 636 -16.90 24.73 13.41
C PRO A 636 -17.10 23.92 14.70
N THR A 637 -16.63 22.69 14.67
CA THR A 637 -16.75 21.75 15.79
C THR A 637 -15.44 21.04 16.01
N GLU A 638 -14.93 21.11 17.25
CA GLU A 638 -13.72 20.39 17.63
C GLU A 638 -13.94 18.88 17.58
N SER A 639 -12.97 18.19 17.00
CA SER A 639 -12.97 16.75 16.85
C SER A 639 -11.68 16.15 17.35
N ILE A 640 -11.81 15.14 18.21
CA ILE A 640 -10.70 14.38 18.76
C ILE A 640 -10.85 12.93 18.31
N ASN A 641 -9.76 12.37 17.80
CA ASN A 641 -9.68 10.96 17.43
C ASN A 641 -8.49 10.32 18.17
N PHE A 642 -8.76 9.40 19.09
CA PHE A 642 -7.73 8.68 19.82
C PHE A 642 -7.81 7.19 19.59
N ASN A 643 -6.89 6.67 18.76
CA ASN A 643 -6.77 5.26 18.47
C ASN A 643 -5.65 4.64 19.30
N GLN A 644 -5.94 3.53 19.97
CA GLN A 644 -5.02 2.77 20.79
C GLN A 644 -5.01 1.31 20.34
N ARG A 645 -3.84 0.75 20.13
CA ARG A 645 -3.67 -0.67 19.80
C ARG A 645 -2.63 -1.29 20.71
N TYR A 646 -3.00 -2.42 21.28
CA TYR A 646 -2.15 -3.28 22.10
C TYR A 646 -2.15 -4.68 21.48
N ALA A 647 -0.99 -5.20 21.13
CA ALA A 647 -0.87 -6.55 20.61
C ALA A 647 0.27 -7.27 21.29
N ALA A 648 0.01 -8.49 21.74
CA ALA A 648 1.01 -9.36 22.35
C ALA A 648 0.88 -10.76 21.77
N ASN A 649 2.01 -11.43 21.56
CA ASN A 649 2.06 -12.82 21.15
C ASN A 649 3.17 -13.58 21.84
N ILE A 650 2.98 -14.89 21.96
CA ILE A 650 3.99 -15.85 22.37
C ILE A 650 3.90 -17.07 21.45
N ALA A 651 5.04 -17.54 20.98
CA ALA A 651 5.15 -18.69 20.10
C ALA A 651 6.27 -19.63 20.53
N THR A 652 6.08 -20.91 20.28
CA THR A 652 7.15 -21.88 20.31
C THR A 652 7.90 -21.87 18.97
N ASN A 653 9.14 -22.35 18.98
CA ASN A 653 9.95 -22.51 17.76
C ASN A 653 10.85 -23.76 17.95
N PHE A 654 10.20 -24.90 17.94
CA PHE A 654 10.87 -26.20 18.00
C PHE A 654 11.20 -26.67 16.58
N ARG A 655 12.33 -27.34 16.45
CA ARG A 655 12.68 -28.10 15.25
C ARG A 655 12.03 -29.44 15.33
N ASP A 656 11.48 -30.09 14.50
CA ASP A 656 10.93 -31.47 14.52
C ASP A 656 9.86 -31.74 15.62
N LYS A 657 9.20 -30.68 16.13
CA LYS A 657 8.07 -30.83 17.09
C LYS A 657 6.97 -29.84 16.72
N PRO A 658 5.74 -30.10 17.15
CA PRO A 658 4.67 -29.13 16.94
C PRO A 658 4.99 -27.75 17.53
N ASN A 659 4.60 -26.73 16.82
CA ASN A 659 4.68 -25.34 17.24
C ASN A 659 3.30 -24.74 17.46
N LEU A 660 3.21 -23.87 18.44
CA LEU A 660 1.99 -23.13 18.78
C LEU A 660 2.35 -21.66 18.96
N GLU A 661 1.60 -20.80 18.29
CA GLU A 661 1.58 -19.39 18.55
C GLU A 661 0.21 -18.98 19.08
N VAL A 662 0.17 -18.20 20.15
CA VAL A 662 -1.03 -17.55 20.65
C VAL A 662 -0.78 -16.05 20.75
N GLY A 663 -1.77 -15.28 20.32
CA GLY A 663 -1.67 -13.82 20.39
C GLY A 663 -3.01 -13.18 20.70
N TYR A 664 -2.92 -11.93 21.10
CA TYR A 664 -4.07 -11.12 21.46
C TYR A 664 -3.86 -9.69 20.99
N THR A 665 -4.83 -9.17 20.25
CA THR A 665 -4.88 -7.77 19.85
C THR A 665 -6.09 -7.10 20.46
N TYR A 666 -5.87 -5.96 21.11
CA TYR A 666 -6.90 -5.10 21.68
C TYR A 666 -6.82 -3.73 21.06
N ASN A 667 -7.90 -3.28 20.39
CA ASN A 667 -7.99 -1.94 19.83
C ASN A 667 -9.10 -1.16 20.53
N ILE A 668 -8.79 0.11 20.85
CA ILE A 668 -9.74 1.10 21.35
C ILE A 668 -9.76 2.25 20.36
N ARG A 669 -10.94 2.60 19.85
CA ARG A 669 -11.16 3.79 19.04
C ARG A 669 -12.10 4.72 19.81
N ASP A 670 -11.59 5.88 20.17
CA ASP A 670 -12.32 6.92 20.90
C ASP A 670 -12.43 8.15 19.99
N TYR A 671 -13.63 8.50 19.64
CA TYR A 671 -13.94 9.62 18.77
C TYR A 671 -14.90 10.58 19.46
N THR A 672 -14.52 11.85 19.49
CA THR A 672 -15.36 12.95 20.01
C THR A 672 -15.52 13.98 18.89
N ASN A 673 -16.75 14.43 18.64
CA ASN A 673 -17.08 15.52 17.74
C ASN A 673 -18.09 16.45 18.44
N GLY A 674 -17.59 17.54 19.00
CA GLY A 674 -18.38 18.39 19.89
C GLY A 674 -18.93 17.60 21.07
N ASN A 675 -20.25 17.47 21.15
CA ASN A 675 -20.94 16.75 22.24
C ASN A 675 -21.14 15.24 21.92
N VAL A 676 -20.86 14.80 20.69
CA VAL A 676 -21.04 13.41 20.29
C VAL A 676 -19.79 12.63 20.62
N LYS A 677 -19.93 11.57 21.41
CA LYS A 677 -18.85 10.64 21.74
C LYS A 677 -19.19 9.24 21.27
N SER A 678 -18.20 8.59 20.66
CA SER A 678 -18.32 7.21 20.17
C SER A 678 -17.05 6.45 20.53
N LYS A 679 -17.21 5.34 21.25
CA LYS A 679 -16.09 4.52 21.67
C LYS A 679 -16.31 3.06 21.31
N PHE A 680 -15.34 2.48 20.64
CA PHE A 680 -15.38 1.13 20.14
C PHE A 680 -14.20 0.32 20.64
N PHE A 681 -14.46 -0.96 20.90
CA PHE A 681 -13.49 -1.91 21.40
C PHE A 681 -13.45 -3.13 20.51
N THR A 682 -12.28 -3.54 20.07
CA THR A 682 -12.10 -4.80 19.34
C THR A 682 -11.12 -5.68 20.10
N ASN A 683 -11.55 -6.89 20.39
CA ASN A 683 -10.74 -7.96 20.99
C ASN A 683 -10.52 -9.04 19.95
N SER A 684 -9.27 -9.36 19.64
CA SER A 684 -8.92 -10.34 18.61
C SER A 684 -7.84 -11.30 19.11
N PRO A 685 -8.20 -12.29 19.96
CA PRO A 685 -7.33 -13.43 20.24
C PRO A 685 -7.19 -14.33 19.00
N TYR A 686 -6.00 -14.89 18.81
CA TYR A 686 -5.74 -15.89 17.79
C TYR A 686 -4.82 -17.00 18.30
N ALA A 687 -4.92 -18.15 17.64
CA ALA A 687 -3.99 -19.25 17.82
C ALA A 687 -3.59 -19.81 16.45
N ARG A 688 -2.31 -20.10 16.26
CA ARG A 688 -1.77 -20.78 15.08
C ARG A 688 -1.03 -22.01 15.56
N PHE A 689 -1.26 -23.12 14.91
CA PHE A 689 -0.63 -24.39 15.20
C PHE A 689 -0.05 -24.98 13.93
N ASP A 690 1.20 -25.42 13.98
CA ASP A 690 1.86 -26.19 12.93
C ASP A 690 2.55 -27.43 13.47
N ALA A 691 2.45 -28.52 12.73
CA ALA A 691 3.06 -29.80 13.12
C ALA A 691 3.55 -30.57 11.90
N TYR A 692 4.78 -31.08 12.00
CA TYR A 692 5.34 -32.06 11.07
C TYR A 692 5.36 -33.44 11.74
N PHE A 693 4.79 -34.47 11.11
CA PHE A 693 4.67 -35.82 11.68
C PHE A 693 4.59 -36.88 10.58
N LEU A 694 4.79 -38.17 11.00
CA LEU A 694 4.68 -39.36 10.14
C LEU A 694 5.44 -39.26 8.80
N ASP A 695 6.67 -38.69 8.84
CA ASP A 695 7.62 -38.62 7.72
C ASP A 695 7.00 -38.06 6.43
N GLY A 696 6.46 -36.81 6.52
CA GLY A 696 5.97 -36.11 5.37
C GLY A 696 4.58 -35.49 5.50
N PHE A 697 3.88 -35.67 6.61
CA PHE A 697 2.64 -34.96 6.87
C PHE A 697 2.92 -33.61 7.56
N ILE A 698 2.28 -32.58 7.06
CA ILE A 698 2.29 -31.23 7.62
C ILE A 698 0.85 -30.87 7.92
N PHE A 699 0.58 -30.47 9.15
CA PHE A 699 -0.72 -29.95 9.57
C PHE A 699 -0.55 -28.51 10.05
N GLU A 700 -1.35 -27.62 9.50
CA GLU A 700 -1.43 -26.22 9.87
C GLU A 700 -2.87 -25.87 10.23
N ALA A 701 -3.06 -25.08 11.27
CA ALA A 701 -4.35 -24.56 11.65
C ALA A 701 -4.24 -23.15 12.21
N LYS A 702 -5.18 -22.27 11.85
CA LYS A 702 -5.27 -20.90 12.36
C LYS A 702 -6.70 -20.65 12.85
N TYR A 703 -6.82 -20.29 14.11
CA TYR A 703 -8.06 -19.85 14.71
C TYR A 703 -7.98 -18.39 15.07
N THR A 704 -8.98 -17.62 14.67
CA THR A 704 -9.10 -16.20 15.01
C THR A 704 -10.50 -15.95 15.54
N TYR A 705 -10.60 -15.29 16.68
CA TYR A 705 -11.85 -14.83 17.28
C TYR A 705 -11.84 -13.31 17.30
N ASN A 706 -12.93 -12.69 16.85
CA ASN A 706 -13.10 -11.26 16.88
C ASN A 706 -14.36 -10.90 17.64
N TYR A 707 -14.20 -10.09 18.67
CA TYR A 707 -15.27 -9.58 19.50
C TYR A 707 -15.24 -8.05 19.43
N TYR A 708 -16.29 -7.48 18.82
CA TYR A 708 -16.41 -6.08 18.56
C TYR A 708 -17.63 -5.50 19.31
N ARG A 709 -17.44 -4.45 20.08
CA ARG A 709 -18.47 -3.79 20.88
C ARG A 709 -18.28 -2.28 20.96
N ASN A 710 -19.35 -1.55 21.22
CA ASN A 710 -19.30 -0.18 21.73
C ASN A 710 -19.45 -0.18 23.27
N GLU A 711 -19.71 0.97 23.88
CA GLU A 711 -19.89 1.10 25.33
C GLU A 711 -21.20 0.49 25.84
N ILE A 712 -22.20 0.32 24.95
CA ILE A 712 -23.56 -0.05 25.31
C ILE A 712 -23.82 -1.53 25.00
N GLN A 713 -23.37 -2.03 23.87
CA GLN A 713 -23.72 -3.35 23.37
C GLN A 713 -22.63 -4.02 22.55
N THR A 714 -22.70 -5.33 22.41
CA THR A 714 -21.95 -6.11 21.45
C THR A 714 -22.51 -5.83 20.05
N LEU A 715 -21.63 -5.46 19.11
CA LEU A 715 -22.00 -5.16 17.74
C LEU A 715 -21.75 -6.35 16.83
N ASN A 716 -20.68 -7.11 17.08
CA ASN A 716 -20.36 -8.31 16.34
C ASN A 716 -19.43 -9.26 17.09
N GLU A 717 -19.63 -10.54 16.78
CA GLU A 717 -18.76 -11.63 17.22
C GLU A 717 -18.63 -12.62 16.05
N TYR A 718 -17.40 -12.88 15.62
CA TYR A 718 -17.16 -13.86 14.57
C TYR A 718 -15.87 -14.66 14.80
N ARG A 719 -15.87 -15.90 14.28
CA ARG A 719 -14.81 -16.88 14.49
C ARG A 719 -14.36 -17.47 13.17
N PHE A 720 -13.08 -17.41 12.90
CA PHE A 720 -12.49 -18.06 11.75
C PHE A 720 -11.62 -19.23 12.19
N LEU A 721 -11.83 -20.37 11.59
CA LEU A 721 -10.96 -21.53 11.69
C LEU A 721 -10.59 -21.98 10.28
N GLU A 722 -9.31 -22.01 10.01
CA GLU A 722 -8.72 -22.54 8.79
C GLU A 722 -7.81 -23.69 9.17
N ALA A 723 -7.76 -24.74 8.35
CA ALA A 723 -6.86 -25.87 8.56
C ALA A 723 -6.41 -26.46 7.21
N GLU A 724 -5.14 -26.83 7.13
CA GLU A 724 -4.57 -27.53 5.99
C GLU A 724 -3.79 -28.76 6.46
N LEU A 725 -4.05 -29.90 5.84
CA LEU A 725 -3.27 -31.12 5.98
C LEU A 725 -2.63 -31.44 4.64
N SER A 726 -1.32 -31.49 4.59
CA SER A 726 -0.61 -31.87 3.38
C SER A 726 0.35 -33.01 3.61
N HIS A 727 0.68 -33.72 2.55
CA HIS A 727 1.63 -34.82 2.53
C HIS A 727 2.62 -34.69 1.39
N ASN A 728 3.90 -34.59 1.76
CA ASN A 728 5.02 -34.64 0.84
C ASN A 728 6.06 -35.63 1.36
N LYS A 729 6.13 -36.80 0.76
CA LYS A 729 7.13 -37.83 1.14
C LYS A 729 8.52 -37.36 0.71
N LYS A 730 9.48 -37.44 1.60
CA LYS A 730 10.88 -37.06 1.36
C LYS A 730 11.42 -37.69 0.06
N GLY A 731 11.85 -36.85 -0.88
CA GLY A 731 12.33 -37.27 -2.21
C GLY A 731 11.24 -37.48 -3.26
N SER A 732 9.95 -37.31 -2.92
CA SER A 732 8.84 -37.25 -3.86
C SER A 732 8.78 -35.87 -4.52
N LYS A 733 8.42 -35.85 -5.79
CA LYS A 733 8.07 -34.60 -6.52
C LYS A 733 6.58 -34.22 -6.35
N TRP A 734 5.80 -35.08 -5.72
CA TRP A 734 4.37 -34.88 -5.56
C TRP A 734 4.05 -34.49 -4.10
N GLU A 735 3.21 -33.48 -3.96
CA GLU A 735 2.56 -33.09 -2.73
C GLU A 735 1.04 -33.15 -2.89
N PHE A 736 0.35 -33.64 -1.89
CA PHE A 736 -1.10 -33.72 -1.81
C PHE A 736 -1.57 -32.95 -0.58
N GLY A 737 -2.58 -32.12 -0.72
CA GLY A 737 -3.11 -31.28 0.35
C GLY A 737 -4.64 -31.26 0.38
N ILE A 738 -5.19 -31.09 1.57
CA ILE A 738 -6.59 -30.78 1.82
C ILE A 738 -6.62 -29.53 2.68
N ALA A 739 -7.18 -28.45 2.15
CA ALA A 739 -7.36 -27.18 2.84
C ALA A 739 -8.83 -26.91 3.09
N ALA A 740 -9.19 -26.54 4.31
CA ALA A 740 -10.54 -26.15 4.71
C ALA A 740 -10.50 -24.73 5.25
N THR A 741 -11.29 -23.85 4.66
CA THR A 741 -11.37 -22.42 5.01
C THR A 741 -12.74 -22.14 5.62
N ASN A 742 -12.77 -21.22 6.60
CA ASN A 742 -13.97 -20.84 7.34
C ASN A 742 -14.75 -22.04 7.89
N ILE A 743 -14.06 -22.99 8.53
CA ILE A 743 -14.63 -24.28 9.00
C ILE A 743 -15.86 -24.07 9.90
N LEU A 744 -15.87 -23.00 10.69
CA LEU A 744 -16.97 -22.65 11.60
C LEU A 744 -18.17 -22.04 10.87
N ASN A 745 -17.99 -21.65 9.59
CA ASN A 745 -19.02 -21.11 8.72
C ASN A 745 -19.67 -19.81 9.23
N ASP A 746 -18.87 -18.94 9.85
CA ASP A 746 -19.28 -17.58 10.17
C ASP A 746 -19.23 -16.75 8.89
N THR A 747 -20.38 -16.38 8.34
CA THR A 747 -20.50 -15.74 7.02
C THR A 747 -20.75 -14.24 7.08
N GLN A 748 -20.78 -13.65 8.27
CA GLN A 748 -21.05 -12.23 8.46
C GLN A 748 -20.00 -11.56 9.31
N ILE A 749 -19.46 -10.42 8.81
CA ILE A 749 -18.52 -9.56 9.53
C ILE A 749 -19.11 -8.15 9.64
N ASN A 750 -19.09 -7.56 10.83
CA ASN A 750 -19.52 -6.18 11.01
C ASN A 750 -18.29 -5.28 11.27
N ARG A 751 -18.34 -4.08 10.71
CA ARG A 751 -17.36 -3.03 10.97
C ARG A 751 -18.08 -1.70 11.10
N ASP A 752 -17.78 -0.95 12.15
CA ASP A 752 -18.27 0.41 12.26
C ASP A 752 -17.28 1.38 11.66
N SER A 753 -17.82 2.36 11.01
CA SER A 753 -17.13 3.57 10.56
C SER A 753 -17.86 4.79 11.09
N PHE A 754 -17.12 5.85 11.35
CA PHE A 754 -17.69 7.13 11.72
C PHE A 754 -16.98 8.23 10.95
N ASN A 755 -17.74 9.22 10.61
CA ASN A 755 -17.26 10.45 10.01
C ASN A 755 -17.78 11.66 10.79
N GLN A 756 -17.57 12.84 10.27
CA GLN A 756 -17.92 14.11 10.91
C GLN A 756 -19.39 14.22 11.30
N PHE A 757 -20.31 13.60 10.57
CA PHE A 757 -21.75 13.79 10.69
C PHE A 757 -22.56 12.50 10.82
N SER A 758 -21.93 11.33 10.73
CA SER A 758 -22.63 10.05 10.84
C SER A 758 -21.77 8.94 11.46
N VAL A 759 -22.48 7.98 12.07
CA VAL A 759 -21.95 6.68 12.48
C VAL A 759 -22.61 5.64 11.61
N THR A 760 -21.83 4.73 11.03
CA THR A 760 -22.33 3.67 10.15
C THR A 760 -21.84 2.32 10.66
N THR A 761 -22.77 1.40 10.87
CA THR A 761 -22.48 -0.04 11.08
C THR A 761 -22.60 -0.74 9.73
N ASN A 762 -21.48 -1.24 9.21
CA ASN A 762 -21.44 -2.01 7.98
C ASN A 762 -21.39 -3.49 8.31
N SER A 763 -22.22 -4.28 7.64
CA SER A 763 -22.31 -5.74 7.77
C SER A 763 -22.06 -6.37 6.40
N TYR A 764 -20.98 -7.13 6.29
CA TYR A 764 -20.54 -7.78 5.05
C TYR A 764 -20.83 -9.25 5.10
N ILE A 765 -21.41 -9.80 4.03
CA ILE A 765 -21.53 -11.25 3.83
C ILE A 765 -20.24 -11.73 3.15
N ILE A 766 -19.54 -12.65 3.78
CA ILE A 766 -18.26 -13.17 3.32
C ILE A 766 -18.39 -14.60 2.82
N GLN A 767 -17.33 -15.15 2.23
CA GLN A 767 -17.28 -16.50 1.71
C GLN A 767 -17.67 -17.54 2.76
N PRO A 768 -18.61 -18.48 2.43
CA PRO A 768 -18.96 -19.59 3.29
C PRO A 768 -17.79 -20.57 3.40
N ARG A 769 -17.97 -21.57 4.27
CA ARG A 769 -17.02 -22.70 4.42
C ARG A 769 -16.85 -23.44 3.09
N TYR A 770 -15.59 -23.71 2.74
CA TYR A 770 -15.26 -24.58 1.62
C TYR A 770 -14.04 -25.47 1.94
N VAL A 771 -13.91 -26.56 1.18
CA VAL A 771 -12.78 -27.49 1.26
C VAL A 771 -12.21 -27.69 -0.13
N VAL A 772 -10.88 -27.58 -0.27
CA VAL A 772 -10.16 -27.80 -1.54
C VAL A 772 -9.15 -28.92 -1.37
N PHE A 773 -9.16 -29.88 -2.29
CA PHE A 773 -8.10 -30.85 -2.46
C PHE A 773 -7.08 -30.28 -3.45
N LYS A 774 -5.78 -30.29 -3.07
CA LYS A 774 -4.67 -29.72 -3.82
C LYS A 774 -3.68 -30.79 -4.24
N ILE A 775 -3.12 -30.67 -5.44
CA ILE A 775 -2.01 -31.49 -5.92
C ILE A 775 -0.95 -30.55 -6.46
N THR A 776 0.30 -30.73 -6.00
CA THR A 776 1.45 -29.94 -6.51
C THR A 776 2.55 -30.90 -6.98
N TYR A 777 3.11 -30.58 -8.15
CA TYR A 777 4.25 -31.28 -8.72
C TYR A 777 5.49 -30.37 -8.78
N ASP A 778 6.55 -30.77 -8.09
CA ASP A 778 7.84 -30.06 -8.05
C ASP A 778 8.64 -30.32 -9.34
N LEU A 779 8.87 -29.24 -10.10
CA LEU A 779 9.65 -29.25 -11.35
C LEU A 779 11.16 -29.20 -11.08
N THR A 780 11.59 -28.95 -9.85
CA THR A 780 12.99 -28.69 -9.51
C THR A 780 13.89 -29.85 -9.94
N THR A 781 14.76 -29.57 -10.89
CA THR A 781 15.79 -30.48 -11.34
C THR A 781 17.09 -30.09 -10.66
N PHE A 782 17.27 -30.49 -9.41
CA PHE A 782 18.63 -30.45 -8.85
C PHE A 782 19.51 -31.35 -9.71
N ALA A 783 20.65 -30.80 -10.15
CA ALA A 783 21.67 -31.61 -10.79
C ALA A 783 22.01 -32.75 -9.85
N GLY A 784 21.56 -33.94 -10.21
CA GLY A 784 21.71 -35.14 -9.41
C GLY A 784 23.13 -35.28 -8.93
N GLY A 785 23.28 -35.44 -7.64
CA GLY A 785 24.53 -35.92 -7.06
C GLY A 785 24.90 -37.16 -7.84
N GLY A 786 25.90 -37.02 -8.71
CA GLY A 786 26.48 -38.16 -9.38
C GLY A 786 26.91 -39.11 -8.29
N SER A 787 26.29 -40.29 -8.24
CA SER A 787 26.78 -41.40 -7.43
C SER A 787 28.22 -41.61 -7.82
N GLY A 788 29.13 -41.08 -7.03
CA GLY A 788 30.55 -41.46 -7.12
C GLY A 788 30.60 -42.96 -6.93
N LYS A 789 30.61 -43.69 -8.06
CA LYS A 789 31.12 -45.05 -8.04
C LYS A 789 32.56 -44.98 -7.56
N GLY A 790 32.77 -45.27 -6.29
CA GLY A 790 34.08 -45.56 -5.78
C GLY A 790 34.72 -46.65 -6.64
N LYS A 791 35.71 -46.27 -7.44
CA LYS A 791 36.72 -47.23 -7.90
C LYS A 791 37.62 -47.57 -6.74
N LYS A 792 37.75 -48.88 -6.54
CA LYS A 792 38.62 -49.56 -5.60
C LYS A 792 40.05 -48.99 -5.61
#